data_1fb66ad58e592912782045ee11d75951
#
_entry.id   1fb66ad58e592912782045ee11d75951
#
_cell.length_a   1.000
_cell.length_b   1.000
_cell.length_c   1.000
_cell.angle_alpha   90.00
_cell.angle_beta   90.00
_cell.angle_gamma   90.00
#
_symmetry.space_group_name_H-M   'P 1'
#
loop_
_entity.id
_entity.type
_entity.pdbx_description
1 polymer ?
#
loop_
_entity_poly.entity_id
_entity_poly.type
_entity_poly.pdbx_seq_one_letter_code
_entity_poly.pdbx_strand_id
1 'polypeptide(L)'
;MLFLRILTDPVSFIVYWILMTIGYFFVLKKMPLKRWTCIVPFLAEREMTKVLFRTMRSFWRPFIISIIFGAGALYLGTGEGMGLAFAIIIYIVYGIFLCRLHWRLAKSFGKGVLFRLGTIILPPLFMVILGITKAEYTPLKLKPVKELPPVLNFLAKAGIVLLSGAEILALVFIVGNLTISAHRPGILVEMDLDDIHEALKDIKGTQEVITREDMMGENAAAADTMKASRDKYFPDHSQDKSVVVYTYIIGSNLEDIAGLASANIRQMIDATSQGKALTFVVQAGGAKRWFTEGIDDESYGRYEIKGGKIKKIEDLPDDMSMSDEKSLEDFLLWGKDKYKADRTMLVLWDHGGGVAMGYGSDDINQKHGDEGEECMDTPEVIQAVKKSEMKYDLIGFDACLMQDIEIAAEMEPYTDYYLASEEVEGGLGWYYTSPFSKLAKEPGMSTEDFAVDLLSCYDQLNTIVKDDDGKPDTKATLSLVDTTLAKPAYDEFVELLEVADKKLKDDPDVFANMAVAGSNAYNFDQSLQIDLIDYLTVLAKADYEDALATDEELDELISRIQACVLYRNKDSAKGINGMAFAFPYKAALLYSDTSKALKEMKLSRQRKVFNDIFSIIAVQKKKAAEKDDFLETLIDNAADSDNPLSALMMDYAAADLTGEDWYVKGFEDYNDVEPLVNVPLKETDNGYQIELSEKAWNIIVDCDTLLWQKTEKNGEMRYLGKDQLGRTDGDGHPTVGMDEQWVHIDGEPVCFEAEPVRETDDGMIYSGKVRARLNDEKDIILLVEWDPVKDGTKQDAVNGRITGYYTAGTELFSSIINTRGVEELKTGDTVQFIFDICDKDGNIKKTAPAGKKVRVIKQGDVKVEYAPMGECDVVFGGLLTDIYQRTMTTEKIEQHITK
;
A
#
# COMPACT_ATOMS: atom_id res chain seq x y z
N MET A 1 -4.27 28.42 -0.16
CA MET A 1 -3.20 27.48 0.19
C MET A 1 -2.24 28.01 1.26
N LEU A 2 -1.42 29.06 1.03
CA LEU A 2 -0.47 29.55 2.06
C LEU A 2 -1.11 29.80 3.44
N PHE A 3 -2.35 30.27 3.49
CA PHE A 3 -3.07 30.59 4.71
C PHE A 3 -3.66 29.36 5.42
N LEU A 4 -3.98 28.30 4.67
CA LEU A 4 -4.37 27.00 5.24
C LEU A 4 -3.15 26.29 5.84
N ARG A 5 -2.01 26.29 5.16
CA ARG A 5 -0.74 25.76 5.69
C ARG A 5 -0.33 26.43 7.00
N ILE A 6 -0.50 27.74 7.14
CA ILE A 6 -0.19 28.47 8.39
C ILE A 6 -1.07 28.00 9.57
N LEU A 7 -2.24 27.43 9.32
CA LEU A 7 -3.17 26.99 10.37
C LEU A 7 -3.06 25.50 10.70
N THR A 8 -2.56 24.72 9.77
CA THR A 8 -2.35 23.28 9.97
C THR A 8 -0.95 22.96 10.50
N ASP A 9 0.03 23.85 10.29
CA ASP A 9 1.37 23.72 10.84
C ASP A 9 1.52 24.46 12.16
N PRO A 10 1.75 23.76 13.29
CA PRO A 10 1.87 24.35 14.62
C PRO A 10 2.97 25.40 14.75
N VAL A 11 4.09 25.22 14.05
CA VAL A 11 5.22 26.16 14.09
C VAL A 11 4.83 27.47 13.40
N SER A 12 4.24 27.40 12.23
CA SER A 12 3.72 28.54 11.48
C SER A 12 2.64 29.30 12.27
N PHE A 13 1.79 28.58 13.01
CA PHE A 13 0.76 29.18 13.87
C PHE A 13 1.41 29.93 15.05
N ILE A 14 2.41 29.36 15.71
CA ILE A 14 3.15 30.00 16.82
C ILE A 14 3.85 31.26 16.31
N VAL A 15 4.53 31.19 15.17
CA VAL A 15 5.19 32.35 14.55
C VAL A 15 4.17 33.46 14.22
N TYR A 16 3.03 33.09 13.64
CA TYR A 16 1.95 34.01 13.35
C TYR A 16 1.42 34.68 14.62
N TRP A 17 1.17 33.92 15.68
CA TRP A 17 0.69 34.40 16.96
C TRP A 17 1.70 35.37 17.64
N ILE A 18 2.99 35.04 17.62
CA ILE A 18 4.06 35.90 18.14
C ILE A 18 4.10 37.23 17.41
N LEU A 19 4.08 37.20 16.07
CA LEU A 19 4.09 38.40 15.24
C LEU A 19 2.83 39.26 15.45
N MET A 20 1.67 38.64 15.60
CA MET A 20 0.42 39.35 15.93
C MET A 20 0.48 39.97 17.31
N THR A 21 1.02 39.28 18.32
CA THR A 21 1.20 39.77 19.67
C THR A 21 2.11 41.01 19.69
N ILE A 22 3.24 40.95 18.97
CA ILE A 22 4.16 42.09 18.79
C ILE A 22 3.44 43.27 18.11
N GLY A 23 2.73 42.99 17.01
CA GLY A 23 1.96 44.02 16.29
C GLY A 23 0.90 44.70 17.18
N TYR A 24 0.12 43.92 17.89
CA TYR A 24 -0.88 44.41 18.82
C TYR A 24 -0.26 45.18 19.99
N PHE A 25 0.86 44.73 20.52
CA PHE A 25 1.56 45.45 21.61
C PHE A 25 1.87 46.92 21.21
N PHE A 26 2.43 47.13 20.02
CA PHE A 26 2.74 48.46 19.52
C PHE A 26 1.50 49.28 19.16
N VAL A 27 0.44 48.63 18.63
CA VAL A 27 -0.83 49.29 18.31
C VAL A 27 -1.56 49.73 19.58
N LEU A 28 -1.68 48.83 20.59
CA LEU A 28 -2.34 49.12 21.87
C LEU A 28 -1.61 50.21 22.66
N LYS A 29 -0.29 50.38 22.47
CA LYS A 29 0.49 51.48 23.04
C LYS A 29 -0.08 52.88 22.66
N LYS A 30 -0.71 52.95 21.50
CA LYS A 30 -1.27 54.22 20.97
C LYS A 30 -2.76 54.37 21.21
N MET A 31 -3.41 53.38 21.80
CA MET A 31 -4.83 53.38 22.13
C MET A 31 -5.06 53.50 23.62
N PRO A 32 -6.25 53.95 24.08
CA PRO A 32 -6.57 54.02 25.51
C PRO A 32 -6.88 52.63 26.08
N LEU A 33 -6.00 51.64 25.84
CA LEU A 33 -6.17 50.25 26.22
C LEU A 33 -4.94 49.72 26.93
N LYS A 34 -5.09 48.65 27.74
CA LYS A 34 -4.00 48.01 28.47
C LYS A 34 -3.15 47.15 27.57
N ARG A 35 -1.86 47.41 27.41
CA ARG A 35 -0.96 46.70 26.49
C ARG A 35 -0.83 45.20 26.76
N TRP A 36 -0.79 44.80 28.03
CA TRP A 36 -0.62 43.40 28.41
C TRP A 36 -1.72 42.50 27.88
N THR A 37 -2.86 43.04 27.45
CA THR A 37 -3.97 42.25 26.93
C THR A 37 -3.64 41.59 25.61
N CYS A 38 -2.56 42.01 24.91
CA CYS A 38 -2.14 41.34 23.67
C CYS A 38 -1.47 39.95 23.90
N ILE A 39 -1.02 39.68 25.12
CA ILE A 39 -0.38 38.41 25.49
C ILE A 39 -1.43 37.29 25.61
N VAL A 40 -2.66 37.65 25.95
CA VAL A 40 -3.75 36.67 26.12
C VAL A 40 -4.60 36.64 24.84
N PRO A 41 -4.68 35.52 24.13
CA PRO A 41 -5.52 35.36 22.96
C PRO A 41 -6.94 35.84 23.21
N PHE A 42 -7.58 36.43 22.20
CA PHE A 42 -8.93 37.01 22.23
C PHE A 42 -9.16 38.21 23.18
N LEU A 43 -8.24 38.45 24.16
CA LEU A 43 -8.45 39.54 25.11
C LEU A 43 -8.15 40.90 24.48
N ALA A 44 -7.14 41.01 23.62
CA ALA A 44 -6.86 42.21 22.86
C ALA A 44 -8.04 42.59 21.94
N GLU A 45 -8.56 41.64 21.22
CA GLU A 45 -9.70 41.80 20.29
C GLU A 45 -10.94 42.23 21.05
N ARG A 46 -11.18 41.63 22.22
CA ARG A 46 -12.27 42.06 23.10
C ARG A 46 -12.15 43.55 23.51
N GLU A 47 -10.96 43.93 23.99
CA GLU A 47 -10.75 45.32 24.42
C GLU A 47 -10.80 46.31 23.25
N MET A 48 -10.22 45.93 22.08
CA MET A 48 -10.32 46.75 20.86
C MET A 48 -11.75 46.88 20.39
N THR A 49 -12.59 45.82 20.55
CA THR A 49 -14.01 45.85 20.12
C THR A 49 -14.80 46.92 20.90
N LYS A 50 -14.45 47.21 22.18
CA LYS A 50 -15.12 48.29 22.96
C LYS A 50 -15.00 49.65 22.34
N VAL A 51 -13.87 49.93 21.71
CA VAL A 51 -13.58 51.26 21.14
C VAL A 51 -13.83 51.35 19.61
N LEU A 52 -13.86 50.20 18.91
CA LEU A 52 -14.00 50.16 17.47
C LEU A 52 -15.39 49.73 16.97
N PHE A 53 -16.28 49.22 17.81
CA PHE A 53 -17.62 48.76 17.44
C PHE A 53 -18.72 49.43 18.31
N ARG A 54 -19.93 49.36 17.83
CA ARG A 54 -21.13 49.88 18.52
C ARG A 54 -21.67 48.98 19.61
N THR A 55 -21.27 47.71 19.63
CA THR A 55 -21.80 46.67 20.53
C THR A 55 -20.79 45.56 20.75
N MET A 56 -20.73 45.03 21.98
CA MET A 56 -19.94 43.88 22.33
C MET A 56 -20.42 42.57 21.70
N ARG A 57 -21.65 42.55 21.15
CA ARG A 57 -22.13 41.38 20.40
C ARG A 57 -21.27 41.07 19.18
N SER A 58 -20.55 42.08 18.63
CA SER A 58 -19.61 41.90 17.53
C SER A 58 -18.40 41.05 17.89
N PHE A 59 -18.04 40.93 19.19
CA PHE A 59 -17.00 40.02 19.71
C PHE A 59 -17.61 38.71 20.24
N TRP A 60 -18.66 38.82 21.13
CA TRP A 60 -19.16 37.65 21.82
C TRP A 60 -19.77 36.57 20.91
N ARG A 61 -20.46 36.99 19.85
CA ARG A 61 -21.06 36.01 18.90
C ARG A 61 -19.99 35.15 18.21
N PRO A 62 -19.03 35.71 17.46
CA PRO A 62 -17.99 34.92 16.82
C PRO A 62 -17.12 34.12 17.84
N PHE A 63 -16.85 34.71 19.02
CA PHE A 63 -16.08 34.06 20.07
C PHE A 63 -16.82 32.80 20.61
N ILE A 64 -18.09 32.92 20.98
CA ILE A 64 -18.87 31.77 21.49
C ILE A 64 -19.02 30.69 20.40
N ILE A 65 -19.27 31.09 19.15
CA ILE A 65 -19.35 30.17 18.04
C ILE A 65 -18.02 29.43 17.87
N SER A 66 -16.89 30.13 17.89
CA SER A 66 -15.56 29.53 17.79
C SER A 66 -15.29 28.53 18.92
N ILE A 67 -15.67 28.82 20.15
CA ILE A 67 -15.50 27.90 21.28
C ILE A 67 -16.35 26.63 21.11
N ILE A 68 -17.62 26.76 20.70
CA ILE A 68 -18.53 25.63 20.52
C ILE A 68 -18.02 24.70 19.41
N PHE A 69 -17.70 25.27 18.26
CA PHE A 69 -17.21 24.48 17.13
C PHE A 69 -15.77 24.01 17.35
N GLY A 70 -14.94 24.77 18.08
CA GLY A 70 -13.59 24.35 18.47
C GLY A 70 -13.60 23.13 19.39
N ALA A 71 -14.50 23.11 20.38
CA ALA A 71 -14.68 21.92 21.21
C ALA A 71 -15.20 20.72 20.38
N GLY A 72 -16.08 20.98 19.41
CA GLY A 72 -16.57 19.95 18.48
C GLY A 72 -15.45 19.39 17.59
N ALA A 73 -14.62 20.27 17.02
CA ALA A 73 -13.48 19.86 16.20
C ALA A 73 -12.43 19.04 16.99
N LEU A 74 -12.15 19.45 18.25
CA LEU A 74 -11.26 18.69 19.13
C LEU A 74 -11.84 17.32 19.52
N TYR A 75 -13.17 17.23 19.69
CA TYR A 75 -13.84 15.97 20.05
C TYR A 75 -13.90 14.98 18.87
N LEU A 76 -14.05 15.49 17.64
CA LEU A 76 -14.20 14.67 16.44
C LEU A 76 -12.89 14.43 15.67
N GLY A 77 -11.78 15.03 16.12
CA GLY A 77 -10.51 15.05 15.38
C GLY A 77 -10.48 16.13 14.29
N THR A 78 -9.30 16.61 13.92
CA THR A 78 -9.14 17.68 12.91
C THR A 78 -8.75 17.16 11.52
N GLY A 79 -8.55 15.85 11.37
CA GLY A 79 -8.02 15.23 10.13
C GLY A 79 -9.07 15.07 9.03
N GLU A 80 -10.31 14.69 9.37
CA GLU A 80 -11.31 14.32 8.36
C GLU A 80 -12.76 14.65 8.75
N GLY A 81 -13.63 14.76 7.74
CA GLY A 81 -15.08 14.84 7.89
C GLY A 81 -15.61 16.03 8.69
N MET A 82 -16.47 15.79 9.68
CA MET A 82 -17.16 16.83 10.45
C MET A 82 -16.23 17.70 11.30
N GLY A 83 -15.10 17.18 11.78
CA GLY A 83 -14.10 17.93 12.54
C GLY A 83 -13.45 19.02 11.67
N LEU A 84 -13.09 18.71 10.44
CA LEU A 84 -12.57 19.66 9.46
C LEU A 84 -13.64 20.70 9.10
N ALA A 85 -14.88 20.30 8.88
CA ALA A 85 -15.99 21.23 8.62
C ALA A 85 -16.20 22.22 9.77
N PHE A 86 -16.08 21.78 11.02
CA PHE A 86 -16.15 22.64 12.20
C PHE A 86 -14.98 23.62 12.26
N ALA A 87 -13.76 23.17 11.97
CA ALA A 87 -12.59 24.04 11.89
C ALA A 87 -12.75 25.12 10.81
N ILE A 88 -13.26 24.76 9.63
CA ILE A 88 -13.56 25.71 8.54
C ILE A 88 -14.62 26.73 8.98
N ILE A 89 -15.69 26.33 9.68
CA ILE A 89 -16.71 27.24 10.18
C ILE A 89 -16.12 28.24 11.17
N ILE A 90 -15.29 27.78 12.12
CA ILE A 90 -14.58 28.67 13.06
C ILE A 90 -13.77 29.68 12.28
N TYR A 91 -13.01 29.20 11.33
CA TYR A 91 -12.13 30.03 10.51
C TYR A 91 -12.89 31.12 9.77
N ILE A 92 -14.00 30.76 9.12
CA ILE A 92 -14.85 31.71 8.39
C ILE A 92 -15.46 32.73 9.35
N VAL A 93 -16.08 32.29 10.43
CA VAL A 93 -16.83 33.15 11.35
C VAL A 93 -15.89 34.08 12.10
N TYR A 94 -14.81 33.54 12.67
CA TYR A 94 -13.84 34.37 13.41
C TYR A 94 -12.96 35.21 12.47
N GLY A 95 -12.58 34.68 11.34
CA GLY A 95 -11.87 35.40 10.28
C GLY A 95 -12.61 36.62 9.77
N ILE A 96 -13.93 36.51 9.51
CA ILE A 96 -14.76 37.66 9.16
C ILE A 96 -14.77 38.72 10.26
N PHE A 97 -14.84 38.30 11.51
CA PHE A 97 -14.75 39.23 12.65
C PHE A 97 -13.37 39.93 12.69
N LEU A 98 -12.25 39.20 12.56
CA LEU A 98 -10.90 39.76 12.53
C LEU A 98 -10.71 40.74 11.35
N CYS A 99 -11.15 40.38 10.16
CA CYS A 99 -11.12 41.29 9.01
C CYS A 99 -11.85 42.61 9.29
N ARG A 100 -13.02 42.54 9.91
CA ARG A 100 -13.76 43.76 10.30
C ARG A 100 -13.10 44.54 11.40
N LEU A 101 -12.47 43.88 12.37
CA LEU A 101 -11.72 44.48 13.44
C LEU A 101 -10.49 45.23 12.89
N HIS A 102 -9.67 44.58 12.09
CA HIS A 102 -8.44 45.12 11.50
C HIS A 102 -8.76 46.27 10.54
N TRP A 103 -9.79 46.15 9.75
CA TRP A 103 -10.27 47.26 8.87
C TRP A 103 -10.62 48.50 9.66
N ARG A 104 -11.38 48.37 10.75
CA ARG A 104 -11.79 49.47 11.62
C ARG A 104 -10.61 50.05 12.39
N LEU A 105 -9.71 49.14 12.85
CA LEU A 105 -8.50 49.55 13.49
C LEU A 105 -7.64 50.43 12.58
N ALA A 106 -7.33 50.00 11.39
CA ALA A 106 -6.56 50.75 10.42
C ALA A 106 -7.26 52.07 10.02
N LYS A 107 -8.63 52.06 9.96
CA LYS A 107 -9.40 53.27 9.74
C LYS A 107 -9.25 54.29 10.87
N SER A 108 -9.20 53.84 12.13
CA SER A 108 -9.03 54.72 13.29
C SER A 108 -7.65 55.35 13.36
N PHE A 109 -6.67 54.85 12.64
CA PHE A 109 -5.33 55.38 12.43
C PHE A 109 -5.19 56.21 11.14
N GLY A 110 -6.30 56.57 10.50
CA GLY A 110 -6.35 57.40 9.28
C GLY A 110 -5.79 56.72 8.01
N LYS A 111 -5.59 55.38 8.02
CA LYS A 111 -4.97 54.67 6.90
C LYS A 111 -5.93 54.51 5.69
N GLY A 112 -5.38 54.65 4.49
CA GLY A 112 -6.10 54.51 3.22
C GLY A 112 -6.57 53.08 2.94
N VAL A 113 -7.35 52.87 1.88
CA VAL A 113 -7.99 51.58 1.53
C VAL A 113 -6.94 50.48 1.32
N LEU A 114 -5.86 50.78 0.57
CA LEU A 114 -4.80 49.79 0.31
C LEU A 114 -4.14 49.26 1.61
N PHE A 115 -3.86 50.16 2.56
CA PHE A 115 -3.32 49.73 3.85
C PHE A 115 -4.34 48.88 4.62
N ARG A 116 -5.63 49.22 4.57
CA ARG A 116 -6.69 48.43 5.22
C ARG A 116 -6.82 47.02 4.59
N LEU A 117 -6.70 46.93 3.28
CA LEU A 117 -6.62 45.62 2.60
C LEU A 117 -5.39 44.81 3.06
N GLY A 118 -4.23 45.48 3.16
CA GLY A 118 -3.03 44.82 3.69
C GLY A 118 -3.20 44.27 5.10
N THR A 119 -3.97 44.94 5.98
CA THR A 119 -4.26 44.42 7.32
C THR A 119 -5.17 43.16 7.31
N ILE A 120 -5.78 42.82 6.21
CA ILE A 120 -6.60 41.61 6.01
C ILE A 120 -5.74 40.50 5.36
N ILE A 121 -4.95 40.86 4.35
CA ILE A 121 -4.16 39.89 3.56
C ILE A 121 -2.94 39.39 4.34
N LEU A 122 -2.19 40.32 5.01
CA LEU A 122 -0.99 40.02 5.79
C LEU A 122 -1.07 40.70 7.18
N PRO A 123 -2.02 40.25 8.04
CA PRO A 123 -2.29 40.91 9.32
C PRO A 123 -1.06 41.16 10.19
N PRO A 124 -0.15 40.17 10.43
CA PRO A 124 0.98 40.38 11.30
C PRO A 124 1.88 41.52 10.84
N LEU A 125 2.24 41.52 9.55
CA LEU A 125 3.12 42.52 8.97
C LEU A 125 2.51 43.94 9.08
N PHE A 126 1.24 44.10 8.68
CA PHE A 126 0.59 45.41 8.70
C PHE A 126 0.23 45.87 10.10
N MET A 127 0.07 44.97 11.09
CA MET A 127 -0.09 45.35 12.49
C MET A 127 1.22 45.90 13.09
N VAL A 128 2.35 45.26 12.79
CA VAL A 128 3.65 45.78 13.17
C VAL A 128 3.91 47.15 12.54
N ILE A 129 3.70 47.30 11.20
CA ILE A 129 3.85 48.56 10.50
C ILE A 129 2.95 49.66 11.10
N LEU A 130 1.69 49.32 11.41
CA LEU A 130 0.75 50.28 12.05
C LEU A 130 1.24 50.71 13.44
N GLY A 131 1.81 49.76 14.18
CA GLY A 131 2.34 49.98 15.50
C GLY A 131 3.57 50.89 15.54
N ILE A 132 4.52 50.71 14.62
CA ILE A 132 5.81 51.44 14.60
C ILE A 132 5.74 52.80 13.85
N THR A 133 4.75 52.98 12.94
CA THR A 133 4.61 54.24 12.19
C THR A 133 4.17 55.39 13.09
N LYS A 134 4.39 56.63 12.67
CA LYS A 134 3.97 57.85 13.43
C LYS A 134 2.43 58.13 13.39
N ALA A 135 1.65 57.17 12.91
CA ALA A 135 0.18 57.33 12.84
C ALA A 135 -0.43 57.37 14.26
N GLU A 136 -1.31 58.35 14.47
CA GLU A 136 -1.98 58.55 15.76
C GLU A 136 -3.41 57.93 15.74
N TYR A 137 -3.81 57.40 16.87
CA TYR A 137 -5.16 56.87 17.05
C TYR A 137 -6.19 57.99 17.15
N THR A 138 -7.18 57.96 16.27
CA THR A 138 -8.33 58.87 16.28
C THR A 138 -9.59 58.09 16.58
N PRO A 139 -10.28 58.30 17.71
CA PRO A 139 -11.51 57.59 18.03
C PRO A 139 -12.59 57.70 16.91
N LEU A 140 -13.16 56.58 16.57
CA LEU A 140 -14.30 56.55 15.64
C LEU A 140 -15.53 57.18 16.36
N LYS A 141 -16.28 58.05 15.66
CA LYS A 141 -17.52 58.66 16.20
C LYS A 141 -18.61 57.59 16.36
N LEU A 142 -18.56 56.87 17.49
CA LEU A 142 -19.49 55.79 17.83
C LEU A 142 -20.18 56.11 19.17
N LYS A 143 -21.45 55.65 19.38
CA LYS A 143 -22.03 55.68 20.71
C LYS A 143 -21.26 54.76 21.64
N PRO A 144 -21.00 55.12 22.92
CA PRO A 144 -20.28 54.32 23.88
C PRO A 144 -20.98 52.95 24.05
N VAL A 145 -20.20 51.87 24.15
CA VAL A 145 -20.70 50.50 24.47
C VAL A 145 -21.09 50.53 25.96
N LYS A 146 -22.31 50.06 26.26
CA LYS A 146 -22.73 49.87 27.66
C LYS A 146 -21.86 48.79 28.29
N GLU A 147 -21.12 49.17 29.34
CA GLU A 147 -20.27 48.23 30.04
C GLU A 147 -21.08 47.22 30.85
N LEU A 148 -20.54 46.02 30.99
CA LEU A 148 -21.09 45.00 31.88
C LEU A 148 -20.90 45.45 33.34
N PRO A 149 -21.81 45.10 34.25
CA PRO A 149 -21.58 45.26 35.68
C PRO A 149 -20.20 44.78 36.10
N PRO A 150 -19.51 45.42 37.08
CA PRO A 150 -18.14 45.09 37.44
C PRO A 150 -17.86 43.59 37.68
N VAL A 151 -18.74 42.90 38.38
CA VAL A 151 -18.66 41.47 38.66
C VAL A 151 -18.72 40.63 37.37
N LEU A 152 -19.73 40.94 36.51
CA LEU A 152 -19.88 40.23 35.21
C LEU A 152 -18.71 40.53 34.27
N ASN A 153 -18.16 41.72 34.32
CA ASN A 153 -16.99 42.09 33.54
C ASN A 153 -15.73 41.38 34.02
N PHE A 154 -15.59 41.19 35.34
CA PHE A 154 -14.52 40.37 35.93
C PHE A 154 -14.64 38.91 35.53
N LEU A 155 -15.82 38.32 35.70
CA LEU A 155 -16.11 36.92 35.31
C LEU A 155 -15.86 36.68 33.80
N ALA A 156 -16.28 37.62 32.96
CA ALA A 156 -16.04 37.54 31.51
C ALA A 156 -14.55 37.58 31.17
N LYS A 157 -13.75 38.36 31.87
CA LYS A 157 -12.29 38.40 31.70
C LYS A 157 -11.62 37.14 32.23
N ALA A 158 -12.01 36.69 33.43
CA ALA A 158 -11.52 35.44 34.00
C ALA A 158 -11.83 34.22 33.07
N GLY A 159 -13.06 34.18 32.54
CA GLY A 159 -13.44 33.16 31.58
C GLY A 159 -12.61 33.14 30.28
N ILE A 160 -12.31 34.32 29.74
CA ILE A 160 -11.42 34.43 28.56
C ILE A 160 -9.99 33.98 28.90
N VAL A 161 -9.48 34.37 30.06
CA VAL A 161 -8.13 33.97 30.53
C VAL A 161 -8.05 32.44 30.72
N LEU A 162 -9.08 31.85 31.35
CA LEU A 162 -9.15 30.38 31.52
C LEU A 162 -9.25 29.63 30.20
N LEU A 163 -10.11 30.07 29.30
CA LEU A 163 -10.25 29.46 27.97
C LEU A 163 -8.97 29.61 27.13
N SER A 164 -8.34 30.80 27.17
CA SER A 164 -7.06 31.00 26.49
C SER A 164 -5.93 30.17 27.13
N GLY A 165 -5.97 29.98 28.44
CA GLY A 165 -5.04 29.09 29.15
C GLY A 165 -5.24 27.61 28.73
N ALA A 166 -6.50 27.17 28.59
CA ALA A 166 -6.82 25.84 28.09
C ALA A 166 -6.38 25.65 26.64
N GLU A 167 -6.54 26.66 25.77
CA GLU A 167 -6.05 26.62 24.40
C GLU A 167 -4.51 26.59 24.33
N ILE A 168 -3.81 27.36 25.16
CA ILE A 168 -2.35 27.30 25.24
C ILE A 168 -1.89 25.93 25.75
N LEU A 169 -2.56 25.39 26.78
CA LEU A 169 -2.28 24.04 27.29
C LEU A 169 -2.54 22.96 26.23
N ALA A 170 -3.64 23.06 25.49
CA ALA A 170 -3.94 22.17 24.37
C ALA A 170 -2.87 22.29 23.27
N LEU A 171 -2.44 23.52 22.93
CA LEU A 171 -1.39 23.76 21.96
C LEU A 171 -0.03 23.21 22.44
N VAL A 172 0.31 23.41 23.71
CA VAL A 172 1.53 22.84 24.35
C VAL A 172 1.45 21.31 24.38
N PHE A 173 0.26 20.76 24.64
CA PHE A 173 0.04 19.32 24.61
C PHE A 173 0.13 18.76 23.18
N ILE A 174 -0.43 19.45 22.19
CA ILE A 174 -0.32 19.09 20.76
C ILE A 174 1.13 19.22 20.29
N VAL A 175 1.82 20.35 20.59
CA VAL A 175 3.24 20.53 20.25
C VAL A 175 4.12 19.57 21.06
N GLY A 176 3.79 19.31 22.30
CA GLY A 176 4.45 18.33 23.15
C GLY A 176 4.27 16.90 22.60
N ASN A 177 3.07 16.55 22.17
CA ASN A 177 2.81 15.25 21.51
C ASN A 177 3.43 15.17 20.10
N LEU A 178 3.47 16.27 19.34
CA LEU A 178 4.17 16.29 18.04
C LEU A 178 5.69 16.26 18.23
N THR A 179 6.25 16.92 19.22
CA THR A 179 7.68 16.79 19.59
C THR A 179 7.98 15.44 20.27
N ILE A 180 7.06 14.89 21.03
CA ILE A 180 7.15 13.53 21.57
C ILE A 180 6.87 12.49 20.49
N SER A 181 6.01 12.75 19.50
CA SER A 181 5.84 11.89 18.32
C SER A 181 6.98 12.02 17.32
N ALA A 182 7.61 13.19 17.20
CA ALA A 182 8.87 13.36 16.47
C ALA A 182 10.09 12.86 17.26
N HIS A 183 9.94 12.60 18.56
CA HIS A 183 10.94 12.06 19.50
C HIS A 183 10.35 10.92 20.34
N ARG A 184 9.19 10.34 19.95
CA ARG A 184 9.01 8.94 20.28
C ARG A 184 9.99 8.23 19.37
N PRO A 185 11.02 7.59 19.92
CA PRO A 185 11.44 6.35 19.35
C PRO A 185 10.12 5.59 19.29
N GLY A 186 9.67 5.19 18.10
CA GLY A 186 8.80 4.05 18.05
C GLY A 186 9.40 3.13 19.07
N ILE A 187 8.63 2.66 20.03
CA ILE A 187 8.99 1.49 20.80
C ILE A 187 8.67 0.35 19.82
N LEU A 188 9.45 0.34 18.76
CA LEU A 188 9.94 -0.88 18.19
C LEU A 188 10.69 -1.53 19.35
N VAL A 189 10.45 -2.75 19.62
CA VAL A 189 11.53 -3.60 20.08
C VAL A 189 12.68 -3.19 19.18
N GLU A 190 13.66 -2.46 19.72
CA GLU A 190 14.97 -2.40 19.11
C GLU A 190 15.35 -3.87 18.99
N MET A 191 15.07 -4.45 17.81
CA MET A 191 15.79 -5.67 17.45
C MET A 191 17.21 -5.16 17.39
N ASP A 192 17.96 -5.47 18.42
CA ASP A 192 19.35 -5.12 18.47
C ASP A 192 19.96 -5.74 17.22
N LEU A 193 20.55 -4.94 16.33
CA LEU A 193 21.22 -5.45 15.12
C LEU A 193 22.22 -6.55 15.48
N ASP A 194 22.73 -6.55 16.72
CA ASP A 194 23.56 -7.61 17.26
C ASP A 194 22.78 -8.90 17.51
N ASP A 195 21.53 -8.82 17.94
CA ASP A 195 20.67 -10.00 18.13
C ASP A 195 20.25 -10.62 16.79
N ILE A 196 19.90 -9.79 15.80
CA ILE A 196 19.63 -10.24 14.42
C ILE A 196 20.88 -10.94 13.86
N HIS A 197 22.02 -10.27 13.95
CA HIS A 197 23.29 -10.82 13.45
C HIS A 197 23.64 -12.16 14.11
N GLU A 198 23.46 -12.26 15.43
CA GLU A 198 23.73 -13.50 16.18
C GLU A 198 22.79 -14.64 15.78
N ALA A 199 21.50 -14.34 15.54
CA ALA A 199 20.50 -15.31 15.08
C ALA A 199 20.80 -15.84 13.67
N LEU A 200 21.33 -15.00 12.80
CA LEU A 200 21.56 -15.31 11.39
C LEU A 200 22.96 -15.87 11.07
N LYS A 201 23.91 -15.82 11.99
CA LYS A 201 25.34 -16.21 11.75
C LYS A 201 25.56 -17.65 11.29
N ASP A 202 24.61 -18.54 11.58
CA ASP A 202 24.70 -19.96 11.27
C ASP A 202 24.03 -20.32 9.91
N ILE A 203 23.45 -19.35 9.21
CA ILE A 203 22.89 -19.55 7.86
C ILE A 203 24.03 -19.86 6.87
N LYS A 204 23.93 -21.01 6.20
CA LYS A 204 24.92 -21.46 5.21
C LYS A 204 24.27 -21.98 3.93
N GLY A 205 22.95 -21.98 3.90
CA GLY A 205 22.17 -22.65 2.89
C GLY A 205 22.22 -24.17 3.00
N THR A 206 21.19 -24.82 2.50
CA THR A 206 21.08 -26.29 2.45
C THR A 206 21.55 -26.86 1.12
N GLN A 207 21.80 -26.01 0.12
CA GLN A 207 21.98 -26.34 -1.30
C GLN A 207 20.76 -27.03 -1.92
N GLU A 208 19.61 -26.97 -1.26
CA GLU A 208 18.34 -27.47 -1.77
C GLU A 208 17.60 -26.33 -2.45
N VAL A 209 17.35 -26.45 -3.73
CA VAL A 209 16.58 -25.53 -4.57
C VAL A 209 15.75 -26.35 -5.54
N ILE A 210 14.74 -25.79 -6.15
CA ILE A 210 14.03 -26.39 -7.29
C ILE A 210 14.80 -25.99 -8.55
N THR A 211 15.26 -27.00 -9.28
CA THR A 211 16.00 -26.80 -10.52
C THR A 211 15.06 -26.77 -11.72
N ARG A 212 15.56 -26.29 -12.88
CA ARG A 212 14.84 -26.38 -14.13
C ARG A 212 14.46 -27.83 -14.48
N GLU A 213 15.33 -28.77 -14.18
CA GLU A 213 15.09 -30.21 -14.38
C GLU A 213 13.93 -30.72 -13.49
N ASP A 214 13.83 -30.25 -12.27
CA ASP A 214 12.70 -30.58 -11.37
C ASP A 214 11.37 -30.02 -11.87
N MET A 215 11.38 -28.82 -12.45
CA MET A 215 10.18 -28.17 -12.99
C MET A 215 9.72 -28.77 -14.33
N MET A 216 10.66 -29.05 -15.22
CA MET A 216 10.36 -29.48 -16.59
C MET A 216 10.34 -31.01 -16.79
N GLY A 217 10.88 -31.78 -15.86
CA GLY A 217 10.95 -33.24 -15.98
C GLY A 217 11.65 -33.71 -17.26
N GLU A 218 10.98 -34.58 -18.06
CA GLU A 218 11.52 -35.11 -19.32
C GLU A 218 11.75 -34.03 -20.38
N ASN A 219 11.10 -32.86 -20.28
CA ASN A 219 11.22 -31.74 -21.23
C ASN A 219 12.49 -30.89 -20.99
N ALA A 220 13.18 -31.06 -19.88
CA ALA A 220 14.37 -30.27 -19.53
C ALA A 220 15.46 -30.35 -20.61
N ALA A 221 15.67 -31.53 -21.22
CA ALA A 221 16.65 -31.71 -22.30
C ALA A 221 16.34 -30.86 -23.57
N ALA A 222 15.09 -30.47 -23.79
CA ALA A 222 14.70 -29.59 -24.89
C ALA A 222 15.15 -28.15 -24.64
N ALA A 223 15.21 -27.71 -23.37
CA ALA A 223 15.64 -26.37 -22.99
C ALA A 223 17.06 -26.05 -23.47
N ASP A 224 17.97 -27.01 -23.43
CA ASP A 224 19.38 -26.83 -23.87
C ASP A 224 19.52 -26.61 -25.39
N THR A 225 18.47 -26.91 -26.16
CA THR A 225 18.42 -26.72 -27.61
C THR A 225 17.69 -25.43 -28.01
N MET A 226 17.10 -24.71 -27.05
CA MET A 226 16.38 -23.46 -27.31
C MET A 226 17.34 -22.39 -27.81
N LYS A 227 16.87 -21.60 -28.77
CA LYS A 227 17.67 -20.53 -29.33
C LYS A 227 17.64 -19.31 -28.40
N ALA A 228 18.77 -19.00 -27.81
CA ALA A 228 18.95 -17.75 -27.06
C ALA A 228 18.90 -16.52 -28.00
N SER A 229 18.51 -15.38 -27.46
CA SER A 229 18.47 -14.09 -28.19
C SER A 229 19.87 -13.62 -28.57
N ARG A 230 20.86 -13.95 -27.74
CA ARG A 230 22.29 -13.62 -27.91
C ARG A 230 23.17 -14.57 -27.11
N ASP A 231 24.46 -14.51 -27.35
CA ASP A 231 25.44 -15.17 -26.48
C ASP A 231 25.56 -14.39 -25.16
N LYS A 232 25.84 -15.12 -24.06
CA LYS A 232 26.08 -14.49 -22.75
C LYS A 232 27.34 -13.64 -22.78
N TYR A 233 27.30 -12.52 -22.06
CA TYR A 233 28.47 -11.62 -21.93
C TYR A 233 29.58 -12.22 -21.07
N PHE A 234 29.21 -13.06 -20.10
CA PHE A 234 30.12 -13.70 -19.12
C PHE A 234 29.96 -15.23 -19.15
N PRO A 235 30.39 -15.89 -20.26
CA PRO A 235 30.16 -17.33 -20.43
C PRO A 235 31.02 -18.23 -19.54
N ASP A 236 32.18 -17.72 -19.04
CA ASP A 236 33.14 -18.46 -18.21
C ASP A 236 33.83 -17.53 -17.20
N HIS A 237 33.53 -17.71 -15.94
CA HIS A 237 34.10 -16.91 -14.84
C HIS A 237 35.40 -17.50 -14.26
N SER A 238 35.83 -18.68 -14.68
CA SER A 238 36.93 -19.40 -14.04
C SER A 238 38.25 -18.64 -13.90
N GLN A 239 38.43 -17.57 -14.69
CA GLN A 239 39.61 -16.71 -14.65
C GLN A 239 39.40 -15.38 -13.94
N ASP A 240 38.20 -15.07 -13.48
CA ASP A 240 37.85 -13.82 -12.83
C ASP A 240 38.54 -13.72 -11.45
N LYS A 241 39.02 -12.52 -11.13
CA LYS A 241 39.76 -12.20 -9.91
C LYS A 241 39.14 -11.11 -9.09
N SER A 242 38.15 -10.43 -9.66
CA SER A 242 37.50 -9.30 -9.03
C SER A 242 36.01 -9.19 -9.41
N VAL A 243 35.20 -8.91 -8.40
CA VAL A 243 33.75 -8.72 -8.52
C VAL A 243 33.38 -7.38 -7.89
N VAL A 244 32.61 -6.58 -8.60
CA VAL A 244 31.95 -5.37 -8.08
C VAL A 244 30.45 -5.57 -8.10
N VAL A 245 29.82 -5.35 -6.95
CA VAL A 245 28.37 -5.33 -6.81
C VAL A 245 27.94 -3.88 -6.59
N TYR A 246 27.25 -3.30 -7.56
CA TYR A 246 26.59 -2.02 -7.39
C TYR A 246 25.31 -2.26 -6.62
N THR A 247 25.14 -1.55 -5.52
CA THR A 247 23.96 -1.71 -4.65
C THR A 247 23.30 -0.37 -4.42
N TYR A 248 22.06 -0.24 -4.87
CA TYR A 248 21.27 0.96 -4.71
C TYR A 248 20.25 0.73 -3.60
N ILE A 249 20.45 1.35 -2.44
CA ILE A 249 19.65 1.13 -1.24
C ILE A 249 18.81 2.38 -0.97
N ILE A 250 17.50 2.29 -1.19
CA ILE A 250 16.56 3.27 -0.69
C ILE A 250 16.10 2.77 0.67
N GLY A 251 16.51 3.45 1.76
CA GLY A 251 16.27 2.94 3.11
C GLY A 251 14.80 2.91 3.51
N SER A 252 14.05 3.93 3.06
CA SER A 252 12.62 4.07 3.33
C SER A 252 12.22 3.83 4.80
N ASN A 253 11.00 3.43 5.04
CA ASN A 253 10.52 2.98 6.34
C ASN A 253 11.15 1.64 6.79
N LEU A 254 11.67 0.83 5.85
CA LEU A 254 12.34 -0.44 6.16
C LEU A 254 13.58 -0.23 7.02
N GLU A 255 14.36 0.82 6.71
CA GLU A 255 15.49 1.22 7.54
C GLU A 255 15.02 2.00 8.77
N ASP A 256 14.18 3.04 8.59
CA ASP A 256 13.76 3.93 9.67
C ASP A 256 13.08 3.20 10.83
N ILE A 257 12.27 2.18 10.51
CA ILE A 257 11.48 1.43 11.49
C ILE A 257 12.28 0.26 12.08
N ALA A 258 12.95 -0.54 11.26
CA ALA A 258 13.48 -1.85 11.65
C ALA A 258 15.00 -2.04 11.41
N GLY A 259 15.68 -1.06 10.81
CA GLY A 259 17.12 -1.16 10.54
C GLY A 259 17.48 -2.26 9.53
N LEU A 260 16.56 -2.61 8.61
CA LEU A 260 16.72 -3.75 7.72
C LEU A 260 17.85 -3.53 6.71
N ALA A 261 17.98 -2.32 6.15
CA ALA A 261 19.10 -1.97 5.28
C ALA A 261 20.43 -2.05 6.05
N SER A 262 20.47 -1.57 7.28
CA SER A 262 21.64 -1.65 8.15
C SER A 262 22.03 -3.10 8.47
N ALA A 263 21.05 -4.00 8.66
CA ALA A 263 21.31 -5.43 8.84
C ALA A 263 21.97 -6.04 7.59
N ASN A 264 21.47 -5.73 6.39
CA ASN A 264 22.08 -6.21 5.15
C ASN A 264 23.45 -5.58 4.86
N ILE A 265 23.63 -4.28 5.14
CA ILE A 265 24.96 -3.61 5.04
C ILE A 265 25.98 -4.30 5.94
N ARG A 266 25.59 -4.67 7.17
CA ARG A 266 26.46 -5.42 8.07
C ARG A 266 26.85 -6.79 7.49
N GLN A 267 25.89 -7.51 6.89
CA GLN A 267 26.15 -8.75 6.19
C GLN A 267 27.12 -8.58 5.00
N MET A 268 27.00 -7.49 4.23
CA MET A 268 27.94 -7.13 3.15
C MET A 268 29.35 -6.85 3.70
N ILE A 269 29.47 -6.18 4.86
CA ILE A 269 30.74 -5.94 5.53
C ILE A 269 31.37 -7.29 5.91
N ASP A 270 30.59 -8.19 6.51
CA ASP A 270 31.08 -9.52 6.91
C ASP A 270 31.53 -10.34 5.70
N ALA A 271 30.74 -10.34 4.62
CA ALA A 271 31.09 -11.04 3.39
C ALA A 271 32.43 -10.58 2.82
N THR A 272 32.65 -9.27 2.72
CA THR A 272 33.91 -8.70 2.18
C THR A 272 35.11 -8.92 3.12
N SER A 273 34.88 -9.26 4.39
CA SER A 273 35.97 -9.66 5.33
C SER A 273 36.61 -10.99 4.99
N GLN A 274 35.87 -11.86 4.28
CA GLN A 274 36.25 -13.25 4.00
C GLN A 274 37.18 -13.41 2.80
N GLY A 275 37.26 -12.41 1.92
CA GLY A 275 38.09 -12.42 0.71
C GLY A 275 38.41 -11.01 0.22
N LYS A 276 39.28 -10.89 -0.81
CA LYS A 276 39.70 -9.60 -1.34
C LYS A 276 39.12 -9.29 -2.72
N ALA A 277 38.46 -10.26 -3.32
CA ALA A 277 37.98 -10.15 -4.67
C ALA A 277 36.68 -9.30 -4.79
N LEU A 278 35.89 -9.24 -3.72
CA LEU A 278 34.57 -8.61 -3.69
C LEU A 278 34.66 -7.17 -3.19
N THR A 279 33.93 -6.29 -3.86
CA THR A 279 33.68 -4.91 -3.44
C THR A 279 32.21 -4.59 -3.68
N PHE A 280 31.48 -4.13 -2.64
CA PHE A 280 30.20 -3.46 -2.83
C PHE A 280 30.43 -1.97 -2.99
N VAL A 281 29.79 -1.41 -4.00
CA VAL A 281 29.70 0.03 -4.24
C VAL A 281 28.25 0.44 -3.99
N VAL A 282 28.03 1.16 -2.90
CA VAL A 282 26.69 1.43 -2.40
C VAL A 282 26.34 2.89 -2.56
N GLN A 283 25.16 3.20 -3.10
CA GLN A 283 24.49 4.48 -2.85
C GLN A 283 23.36 4.22 -1.87
N ALA A 284 23.32 4.98 -0.76
CA ALA A 284 22.32 4.83 0.28
C ALA A 284 21.72 6.18 0.67
N GLY A 285 20.40 6.18 0.93
CA GLY A 285 19.62 7.37 1.31
C GLY A 285 18.15 7.04 1.47
N GLY A 286 17.29 8.03 1.60
CA GLY A 286 15.83 7.87 1.60
C GLY A 286 15.22 7.40 2.93
N ALA A 287 15.99 7.25 4.00
CA ALA A 287 15.50 6.92 5.34
C ALA A 287 15.75 8.06 6.33
N LYS A 288 14.81 8.30 7.23
CA LYS A 288 14.92 9.34 8.29
C LYS A 288 15.94 8.99 9.35
N ARG A 289 16.18 7.70 9.58
CA ARG A 289 17.21 7.20 10.50
C ARG A 289 18.02 6.10 9.85
N TRP A 290 19.28 5.99 10.27
CA TRP A 290 20.17 4.92 9.89
C TRP A 290 20.81 4.27 11.12
N PHE A 291 20.83 2.94 11.16
CA PHE A 291 21.44 2.19 12.26
C PHE A 291 22.88 1.75 11.95
N THR A 292 23.37 1.99 10.72
CA THR A 292 24.75 1.70 10.31
C THR A 292 25.68 2.82 10.76
N GLU A 293 26.73 2.51 11.55
CA GLU A 293 27.77 3.47 11.88
C GLU A 293 28.47 4.00 10.61
N GLY A 294 28.46 5.31 10.44
CA GLY A 294 29.05 6.01 9.29
C GLY A 294 28.07 6.38 8.18
N ILE A 295 26.78 6.10 8.34
CA ILE A 295 25.70 6.68 7.58
C ILE A 295 24.94 7.61 8.52
N ASP A 296 24.78 8.86 8.15
CA ASP A 296 24.10 9.86 8.97
C ASP A 296 22.59 9.85 8.71
N ASP A 297 21.78 10.18 9.71
CA ASP A 297 20.32 10.31 9.57
C ASP A 297 19.96 11.36 8.52
N GLU A 298 18.83 11.15 7.82
CA GLU A 298 18.33 12.06 6.77
C GLU A 298 19.38 12.43 5.70
N SER A 299 20.37 11.53 5.43
CA SER A 299 21.47 11.81 4.53
C SER A 299 21.46 10.93 3.27
N TYR A 300 22.18 11.41 2.26
CA TYR A 300 22.44 10.68 1.02
C TYR A 300 23.94 10.57 0.81
N GLY A 301 24.42 9.39 0.45
CA GLY A 301 25.84 9.18 0.31
C GLY A 301 26.21 7.98 -0.56
N ARG A 302 27.47 7.97 -1.02
CA ARG A 302 28.09 6.85 -1.72
C ARG A 302 29.16 6.24 -0.86
N TYR A 303 29.15 4.91 -0.79
CA TYR A 303 30.01 4.14 0.10
C TYR A 303 30.71 3.03 -0.67
N GLU A 304 31.89 2.64 -0.18
CA GLU A 304 32.61 1.44 -0.58
C GLU A 304 32.65 0.47 0.59
N ILE A 305 32.18 -0.76 0.39
CA ILE A 305 32.32 -1.84 1.37
C ILE A 305 33.33 -2.84 0.83
N LYS A 306 34.48 -2.95 1.52
CA LYS A 306 35.61 -3.76 1.09
C LYS A 306 36.48 -4.18 2.27
N GLY A 307 36.90 -5.46 2.27
CA GLY A 307 37.82 -5.97 3.28
C GLY A 307 37.30 -5.83 4.71
N GLY A 308 36.02 -6.05 4.90
CA GLY A 308 35.33 -5.98 6.19
C GLY A 308 35.13 -4.55 6.73
N LYS A 309 35.07 -3.54 5.87
CA LYS A 309 34.89 -2.14 6.26
C LYS A 309 33.97 -1.40 5.29
N ILE A 310 33.15 -0.53 5.85
CA ILE A 310 32.46 0.50 5.09
C ILE A 310 33.24 1.80 5.13
N LYS A 311 33.27 2.51 4.01
CA LYS A 311 33.92 3.81 3.86
C LYS A 311 33.04 4.75 3.05
N LYS A 312 32.67 5.90 3.62
CA LYS A 312 32.02 6.97 2.87
C LYS A 312 32.98 7.52 1.80
N ILE A 313 32.51 7.57 0.57
CA ILE A 313 33.29 8.07 -0.59
C ILE A 313 32.86 9.47 -1.00
N GLU A 314 31.55 9.76 -0.86
CA GLU A 314 30.97 11.03 -1.31
C GLU A 314 29.68 11.32 -0.52
N ASP A 315 29.50 12.58 -0.12
CA ASP A 315 28.22 13.08 0.33
C ASP A 315 27.44 13.57 -0.89
N LEU A 316 26.16 13.28 -0.93
CA LEU A 316 25.26 13.70 -2.01
C LEU A 316 24.35 14.85 -1.53
N PRO A 317 23.74 15.63 -2.44
CA PRO A 317 22.89 16.75 -2.07
C PRO A 317 21.68 16.33 -1.22
N ASP A 318 21.34 17.12 -0.19
CA ASP A 318 20.22 16.85 0.72
C ASP A 318 18.85 17.03 0.04
N ASP A 319 18.78 17.67 -1.12
CA ASP A 319 17.57 17.93 -1.89
C ASP A 319 17.35 16.93 -3.05
N MET A 320 18.19 15.90 -3.15
CA MET A 320 17.98 14.81 -4.12
C MET A 320 16.89 13.86 -3.66
N SER A 321 16.31 13.11 -4.59
CA SER A 321 15.46 11.95 -4.31
C SER A 321 16.09 10.67 -4.79
N MET A 322 16.08 9.63 -3.95
CA MET A 322 16.50 8.28 -4.38
C MET A 322 15.47 7.63 -5.29
N SER A 323 14.21 8.09 -5.30
CA SER A 323 13.17 7.62 -6.21
C SER A 323 13.21 8.28 -7.60
N ASP A 324 14.18 9.15 -7.88
CA ASP A 324 14.40 9.74 -9.20
C ASP A 324 15.27 8.84 -10.10
N GLU A 325 14.83 8.59 -11.36
CA GLU A 325 15.58 7.91 -12.40
C GLU A 325 17.02 8.44 -12.49
N LYS A 326 17.15 9.78 -12.44
CA LYS A 326 18.44 10.43 -12.55
C LYS A 326 19.41 10.09 -11.43
N SER A 327 18.93 9.85 -10.23
CA SER A 327 19.75 9.47 -9.09
C SER A 327 20.38 8.08 -9.29
N LEU A 328 19.61 7.14 -9.82
CA LEU A 328 20.12 5.82 -10.20
C LEU A 328 21.08 5.90 -11.41
N GLU A 329 20.71 6.64 -12.47
CA GLU A 329 21.57 6.87 -13.65
C GLU A 329 22.94 7.44 -13.23
N ASP A 330 22.94 8.53 -12.45
CA ASP A 330 24.18 9.18 -11.97
C ASP A 330 25.03 8.24 -11.11
N PHE A 331 24.42 7.41 -10.28
CA PHE A 331 25.12 6.38 -9.50
C PHE A 331 25.83 5.36 -10.39
N LEU A 332 25.11 4.80 -11.35
CA LEU A 332 25.67 3.78 -12.24
C LEU A 332 26.79 4.34 -13.11
N LEU A 333 26.62 5.53 -13.69
CA LEU A 333 27.63 6.21 -14.49
C LEU A 333 28.87 6.56 -13.64
N TRP A 334 28.68 7.10 -12.45
CA TRP A 334 29.78 7.39 -11.53
C TRP A 334 30.54 6.11 -11.13
N GLY A 335 29.81 5.03 -10.85
CA GLY A 335 30.39 3.75 -10.51
C GLY A 335 31.20 3.15 -11.65
N LYS A 336 30.64 3.16 -12.87
CA LYS A 336 31.29 2.70 -14.11
C LYS A 336 32.64 3.36 -14.34
N ASP A 337 32.76 4.66 -14.10
CA ASP A 337 33.99 5.39 -14.30
C ASP A 337 35.03 5.07 -13.22
N LYS A 338 34.58 4.84 -11.98
CA LYS A 338 35.47 4.75 -10.82
C LYS A 338 35.91 3.32 -10.48
N TYR A 339 35.06 2.34 -10.74
CA TYR A 339 35.32 0.94 -10.40
C TYR A 339 35.42 0.08 -11.66
N LYS A 340 36.45 -0.74 -11.70
CA LYS A 340 36.66 -1.72 -12.76
C LYS A 340 36.85 -3.09 -12.13
N ALA A 341 36.15 -4.08 -12.65
CA ALA A 341 36.23 -5.47 -12.23
C ALA A 341 36.10 -6.41 -13.45
N ASP A 342 36.49 -7.65 -13.28
CA ASP A 342 36.31 -8.69 -14.29
C ASP A 342 34.81 -9.01 -14.43
N ARG A 343 34.06 -8.90 -13.32
CA ARG A 343 32.64 -9.22 -13.19
C ARG A 343 31.89 -8.13 -12.45
N THR A 344 30.70 -7.76 -12.95
CA THR A 344 29.85 -6.74 -12.35
C THR A 344 28.44 -7.26 -12.12
N MET A 345 27.87 -6.92 -10.97
CA MET A 345 26.46 -7.20 -10.60
C MET A 345 25.78 -5.92 -10.15
N LEU A 346 24.46 -5.87 -10.26
CA LEU A 346 23.62 -4.80 -9.74
C LEU A 346 22.56 -5.39 -8.81
N VAL A 347 22.39 -4.78 -7.63
CA VAL A 347 21.32 -5.10 -6.67
C VAL A 347 20.55 -3.83 -6.35
N LEU A 348 19.24 -3.89 -6.50
CA LEU A 348 18.29 -2.83 -6.18
C LEU A 348 17.53 -3.27 -4.93
N TRP A 349 17.63 -2.47 -3.86
CA TRP A 349 17.15 -2.82 -2.51
C TRP A 349 16.13 -1.82 -1.99
N ASP A 350 14.90 -2.18 -1.81
CA ASP A 350 13.80 -1.49 -1.11
C ASP A 350 12.49 -2.25 -1.29
N HIS A 351 11.35 -1.56 -1.21
CA HIS A 351 10.06 -2.02 -1.68
C HIS A 351 10.00 -2.22 -3.20
N GLY A 352 9.10 -3.07 -3.65
CA GLY A 352 8.82 -3.29 -5.06
C GLY A 352 7.34 -3.56 -5.30
N GLY A 353 6.86 -3.19 -6.48
CA GLY A 353 5.46 -3.33 -6.92
C GLY A 353 5.32 -3.75 -8.39
N GLY A 354 6.33 -4.42 -8.95
CA GLY A 354 6.30 -4.96 -10.31
C GLY A 354 6.21 -3.88 -11.39
N VAL A 355 5.67 -4.27 -12.54
CA VAL A 355 5.51 -3.37 -13.69
C VAL A 355 4.59 -2.18 -13.36
N ALA A 356 3.51 -2.41 -12.62
CA ALA A 356 2.46 -1.41 -12.40
C ALA A 356 2.85 -0.31 -11.42
N MET A 357 3.61 -0.64 -10.36
CA MET A 357 3.83 0.25 -9.22
C MET A 357 5.29 0.65 -9.00
N GLY A 358 6.23 0.03 -9.73
CA GLY A 358 7.61 0.46 -9.69
C GLY A 358 8.43 -0.08 -8.51
N TYR A 359 9.48 0.69 -8.15
CA TYR A 359 10.51 0.32 -7.20
C TYR A 359 10.89 1.50 -6.31
N GLY A 360 11.05 1.25 -5.03
CA GLY A 360 11.67 2.12 -4.06
C GLY A 360 10.87 3.38 -3.71
N SER A 361 10.93 3.79 -2.44
CA SER A 361 10.26 4.98 -1.92
C SER A 361 11.20 5.78 -1.03
N ASP A 362 11.39 7.07 -1.35
CA ASP A 362 12.22 7.98 -0.56
C ASP A 362 11.36 8.71 0.48
N ASP A 363 11.50 8.34 1.76
CA ASP A 363 10.73 8.91 2.87
C ASP A 363 11.14 10.33 3.27
N ILE A 364 12.24 10.85 2.70
CA ILE A 364 12.76 12.20 2.99
C ILE A 364 12.32 13.17 1.90
N ASN A 365 12.62 12.83 0.63
CA ASN A 365 12.37 13.69 -0.52
C ASN A 365 11.57 12.95 -1.57
N GLN A 366 10.37 13.46 -1.87
CA GLN A 366 9.56 12.95 -2.97
C GLN A 366 10.25 13.17 -4.31
N LYS A 367 9.92 12.33 -5.28
CA LYS A 367 10.38 12.41 -6.66
C LYS A 367 10.14 13.80 -7.26
N HIS A 368 11.13 14.31 -8.00
CA HIS A 368 11.01 15.60 -8.67
C HIS A 368 10.10 15.52 -9.89
N GLY A 369 9.03 16.28 -9.89
CA GLY A 369 8.23 16.57 -11.10
C GLY A 369 6.74 16.26 -11.00
N ASP A 370 6.31 15.22 -10.30
CA ASP A 370 4.90 14.85 -10.18
C ASP A 370 4.46 14.85 -8.70
N GLU A 371 3.50 15.73 -8.36
CA GLU A 371 2.90 15.77 -7.01
C GLU A 371 2.15 14.46 -6.77
N GLY A 372 2.69 13.59 -5.91
CA GLY A 372 2.05 12.34 -5.48
C GLY A 372 2.71 11.05 -5.94
N GLU A 373 3.74 11.08 -6.78
CA GLU A 373 4.54 9.90 -7.09
C GLU A 373 5.64 9.71 -6.03
N GLU A 374 5.58 8.59 -5.33
CA GLU A 374 6.52 8.26 -4.24
C GLU A 374 7.63 7.31 -4.70
N CYS A 375 7.37 6.45 -5.72
CA CYS A 375 8.26 5.42 -6.22
C CYS A 375 8.91 5.78 -7.56
N MET A 376 10.03 5.15 -7.88
CA MET A 376 10.61 5.14 -9.23
C MET A 376 9.81 4.16 -10.09
N ASP A 377 9.21 4.62 -11.18
CA ASP A 377 8.49 3.75 -12.12
C ASP A 377 9.42 2.67 -12.70
N THR A 378 8.92 1.45 -12.91
CA THR A 378 9.72 0.37 -13.52
C THR A 378 10.35 0.75 -14.87
N PRO A 379 9.68 1.45 -15.79
CA PRO A 379 10.32 1.99 -17.00
C PRO A 379 11.52 2.91 -16.73
N GLU A 380 11.50 3.69 -15.65
CA GLU A 380 12.59 4.59 -15.25
C GLU A 380 13.81 3.82 -14.76
N VAL A 381 13.59 2.76 -13.97
CA VAL A 381 14.68 1.84 -13.55
C VAL A 381 15.36 1.25 -14.79
N ILE A 382 14.57 0.74 -15.76
CA ILE A 382 15.07 0.17 -17.00
C ILE A 382 15.85 1.24 -17.81
N GLN A 383 15.35 2.48 -17.88
CA GLN A 383 16.04 3.56 -18.59
C GLN A 383 17.35 3.97 -17.91
N ALA A 384 17.42 4.02 -16.57
CA ALA A 384 18.66 4.30 -15.85
C ALA A 384 19.71 3.21 -16.12
N VAL A 385 19.34 1.93 -16.06
CA VAL A 385 20.21 0.80 -16.42
C VAL A 385 20.69 0.92 -17.85
N LYS A 386 19.78 1.19 -18.80
CA LYS A 386 20.11 1.38 -20.21
C LYS A 386 21.11 2.52 -20.45
N LYS A 387 20.89 3.68 -19.84
CA LYS A 387 21.73 4.86 -19.98
C LYS A 387 23.13 4.68 -19.38
N SER A 388 23.29 3.78 -18.41
CA SER A 388 24.58 3.41 -17.87
C SER A 388 25.50 2.77 -18.91
N GLU A 389 24.94 2.14 -19.96
CA GLU A 389 25.65 1.35 -20.97
C GLU A 389 26.57 0.28 -20.35
N MET A 390 26.21 -0.21 -19.15
CA MET A 390 26.92 -1.29 -18.47
C MET A 390 26.36 -2.64 -18.87
N LYS A 391 27.20 -3.66 -18.73
CA LYS A 391 26.80 -5.07 -18.80
C LYS A 391 26.99 -5.68 -17.44
N TYR A 392 25.97 -6.40 -16.98
CA TYR A 392 25.96 -7.05 -15.68
C TYR A 392 25.89 -8.56 -15.89
N ASP A 393 26.64 -9.29 -15.10
CA ASP A 393 26.47 -10.73 -15.00
C ASP A 393 25.11 -11.06 -14.40
N LEU A 394 24.72 -10.33 -13.34
CA LEU A 394 23.45 -10.45 -12.65
C LEU A 394 22.85 -9.07 -12.36
N ILE A 395 21.57 -8.88 -12.65
CA ILE A 395 20.75 -7.81 -12.07
C ILE A 395 19.75 -8.48 -11.15
N GLY A 396 19.70 -8.01 -9.89
CA GLY A 396 18.80 -8.53 -8.90
C GLY A 396 18.01 -7.44 -8.19
N PHE A 397 16.78 -7.76 -7.84
CA PHE A 397 15.94 -6.96 -6.97
C PHE A 397 15.76 -7.68 -5.64
N ASP A 398 16.35 -7.14 -4.60
CA ASP A 398 16.02 -7.45 -3.21
C ASP A 398 14.82 -6.59 -2.85
N ALA A 399 13.69 -6.92 -3.47
CA ALA A 399 12.45 -6.13 -3.50
C ALA A 399 11.27 -7.01 -3.92
N CYS A 400 10.08 -6.76 -3.34
CA CYS A 400 8.86 -7.50 -3.61
C CYS A 400 8.42 -7.40 -5.08
N LEU A 401 7.75 -8.44 -5.61
CA LEU A 401 6.96 -8.39 -6.83
C LEU A 401 7.71 -7.99 -8.11
N MET A 402 9.03 -8.12 -8.17
CA MET A 402 9.81 -7.66 -9.33
C MET A 402 10.11 -8.78 -10.36
N GLN A 403 9.63 -10.02 -10.18
CA GLN A 403 9.90 -11.15 -11.08
C GLN A 403 8.88 -11.24 -12.23
N ASP A 404 8.73 -10.18 -12.98
CA ASP A 404 7.89 -10.13 -14.18
C ASP A 404 8.69 -10.44 -15.47
N ILE A 405 8.10 -11.20 -16.37
CA ILE A 405 8.72 -11.54 -17.67
C ILE A 405 8.99 -10.29 -18.52
N GLU A 406 8.16 -9.25 -18.40
CA GLU A 406 8.33 -7.96 -19.06
C GLU A 406 9.64 -7.29 -18.62
N ILE A 407 9.93 -7.32 -17.31
CA ILE A 407 11.15 -6.73 -16.75
C ILE A 407 12.37 -7.56 -17.20
N ALA A 408 12.30 -8.88 -17.05
CA ALA A 408 13.37 -9.79 -17.46
C ALA A 408 13.71 -9.65 -18.95
N ALA A 409 12.70 -9.54 -19.82
CA ALA A 409 12.87 -9.35 -21.26
C ALA A 409 13.48 -7.99 -21.62
N GLU A 410 13.10 -6.90 -20.92
CA GLU A 410 13.67 -5.56 -21.15
C GLU A 410 15.08 -5.40 -20.55
N MET A 411 15.43 -6.20 -19.52
CA MET A 411 16.79 -6.25 -18.95
C MET A 411 17.75 -7.09 -19.80
N GLU A 412 17.27 -7.92 -20.72
CA GLU A 412 18.07 -8.83 -21.56
C GLU A 412 19.28 -8.15 -22.19
N PRO A 413 19.23 -6.95 -22.76
CA PRO A 413 20.40 -6.32 -23.37
C PRO A 413 21.52 -5.95 -22.39
N TYR A 414 21.26 -6.02 -21.07
CA TYR A 414 22.14 -5.47 -20.01
C TYR A 414 22.63 -6.51 -19.03
N THR A 415 21.99 -7.67 -18.92
CA THR A 415 22.38 -8.73 -18.00
C THR A 415 22.23 -10.11 -18.61
N ASP A 416 23.01 -11.09 -18.12
CA ASP A 416 22.87 -12.50 -18.46
C ASP A 416 21.82 -13.18 -17.56
N TYR A 417 21.72 -12.75 -16.29
CA TYR A 417 20.87 -13.35 -15.29
C TYR A 417 20.05 -12.29 -14.56
N TYR A 418 18.81 -12.63 -14.28
CA TYR A 418 17.87 -11.81 -13.54
C TYR A 418 17.37 -12.57 -12.31
N LEU A 419 17.41 -11.94 -11.13
CA LEU A 419 17.05 -12.57 -9.85
C LEU A 419 16.09 -11.67 -9.09
N ALA A 420 14.86 -12.12 -8.87
CA ALA A 420 13.82 -11.36 -8.18
C ALA A 420 12.73 -12.27 -7.61
N SER A 421 11.80 -11.68 -6.88
CA SER A 421 10.65 -12.35 -6.27
C SER A 421 9.36 -12.07 -7.04
N GLU A 422 8.52 -13.10 -7.21
CA GLU A 422 7.14 -12.95 -7.72
C GLU A 422 6.18 -12.44 -6.65
N GLU A 423 6.43 -12.76 -5.39
CA GLU A 423 5.59 -12.42 -4.26
C GLU A 423 6.29 -11.38 -3.36
N VAL A 424 5.64 -11.00 -2.30
CA VAL A 424 6.21 -10.16 -1.24
C VAL A 424 7.36 -10.88 -0.57
N GLU A 425 8.51 -10.23 -0.45
CA GLU A 425 9.66 -10.75 0.28
C GLU A 425 9.55 -10.50 1.79
N GLY A 426 10.12 -11.39 2.58
CA GLY A 426 10.26 -11.19 4.03
C GLY A 426 11.08 -9.93 4.36
N GLY A 427 10.84 -9.31 5.52
CA GLY A 427 11.46 -8.04 5.90
C GLY A 427 12.98 -7.99 5.81
N LEU A 428 13.67 -9.10 6.12
CA LEU A 428 15.14 -9.19 6.02
C LEU A 428 15.68 -9.31 4.59
N GLY A 429 14.81 -9.54 3.60
CA GLY A 429 15.22 -9.68 2.20
C GLY A 429 16.23 -10.80 1.98
N TRP A 430 17.25 -10.55 1.18
CA TRP A 430 18.30 -11.53 0.88
C TRP A 430 19.29 -11.70 2.04
N TYR A 431 19.93 -12.86 2.12
CA TYR A 431 21.03 -13.11 3.04
C TYR A 431 22.39 -12.92 2.36
N TYR A 432 23.11 -11.86 2.69
CA TYR A 432 24.34 -11.47 1.99
C TYR A 432 25.60 -12.19 2.52
N THR A 433 25.64 -12.61 3.79
CA THR A 433 26.91 -13.06 4.39
C THR A 433 27.48 -14.31 3.70
N SER A 434 26.74 -15.42 3.67
CA SER A 434 27.31 -16.69 3.18
C SER A 434 27.57 -16.71 1.67
N PRO A 435 26.60 -16.40 0.78
CA PRO A 435 26.80 -16.46 -0.66
C PRO A 435 27.91 -15.52 -1.13
N PHE A 436 27.88 -14.27 -0.67
CA PHE A 436 28.90 -13.28 -1.05
C PHE A 436 30.28 -13.54 -0.39
N SER A 437 30.34 -14.23 0.76
CA SER A 437 31.61 -14.70 1.32
C SER A 437 32.28 -15.75 0.44
N LYS A 438 31.50 -16.63 -0.19
CA LYS A 438 32.01 -17.60 -1.17
C LYS A 438 32.53 -16.88 -2.39
N LEU A 439 31.75 -15.96 -2.96
CA LEU A 439 32.14 -15.14 -4.10
C LEU A 439 33.38 -14.29 -3.81
N ALA A 440 33.54 -13.77 -2.58
CA ALA A 440 34.76 -13.04 -2.17
C ALA A 440 36.04 -13.90 -2.15
N LYS A 441 35.90 -15.20 -1.89
CA LYS A 441 37.01 -16.19 -1.88
C LYS A 441 37.24 -16.79 -3.27
N GLU A 442 36.17 -17.03 -4.01
CA GLU A 442 36.12 -17.73 -5.29
C GLU A 442 35.40 -16.89 -6.34
N PRO A 443 36.01 -15.77 -6.80
CA PRO A 443 35.36 -14.87 -7.76
C PRO A 443 35.08 -15.52 -9.13
N GLY A 444 35.72 -16.66 -9.41
CA GLY A 444 35.52 -17.47 -10.59
C GLY A 444 34.41 -18.53 -10.50
N MET A 445 33.62 -18.54 -9.41
CA MET A 445 32.45 -19.43 -9.33
C MET A 445 31.38 -19.02 -10.36
N SER A 446 30.60 -19.98 -10.85
CA SER A 446 29.52 -19.67 -11.81
C SER A 446 28.43 -18.81 -11.17
N THR A 447 27.65 -18.12 -11.99
CA THR A 447 26.50 -17.34 -11.49
C THR A 447 25.42 -18.25 -10.98
N GLU A 448 25.25 -19.39 -11.59
CA GLU A 448 24.31 -20.43 -11.17
C GLU A 448 24.68 -20.98 -9.78
N ASP A 449 25.95 -21.33 -9.54
CA ASP A 449 26.38 -21.78 -8.20
C ASP A 449 26.22 -20.71 -7.13
N PHE A 450 26.50 -19.44 -7.47
CA PHE A 450 26.26 -18.31 -6.58
C PHE A 450 24.77 -18.15 -6.27
N ALA A 451 23.90 -18.25 -7.28
CA ALA A 451 22.46 -18.13 -7.10
C ALA A 451 21.88 -19.30 -6.26
N VAL A 452 22.32 -20.55 -6.49
CA VAL A 452 21.92 -21.68 -5.66
C VAL A 452 22.26 -21.46 -4.19
N ASP A 453 23.47 -20.93 -3.90
CA ASP A 453 23.85 -20.56 -2.55
C ASP A 453 22.93 -19.47 -1.96
N LEU A 454 22.57 -18.45 -2.75
CA LEU A 454 21.74 -17.35 -2.30
C LEU A 454 20.29 -17.81 -2.07
N LEU A 455 19.71 -18.56 -3.02
CA LEU A 455 18.35 -19.11 -2.92
C LEU A 455 18.20 -20.04 -1.71
N SER A 456 19.16 -20.95 -1.50
CA SER A 456 19.10 -21.86 -0.35
C SER A 456 19.34 -21.16 1.00
N CYS A 457 20.10 -20.06 1.01
CA CYS A 457 20.21 -19.21 2.20
C CYS A 457 18.92 -18.42 2.45
N TYR A 458 18.26 -17.97 1.40
CA TYR A 458 16.96 -17.28 1.46
C TYR A 458 15.88 -18.19 2.06
N ASP A 459 15.75 -19.43 1.58
CA ASP A 459 14.86 -20.42 2.18
C ASP A 459 15.18 -20.67 3.66
N GLN A 460 16.46 -20.86 4.00
CA GLN A 460 16.89 -21.06 5.38
C GLN A 460 16.57 -19.83 6.25
N LEU A 461 16.76 -18.62 5.74
CA LEU A 461 16.41 -17.38 6.42
C LEU A 461 14.92 -17.36 6.76
N ASN A 462 14.06 -17.64 5.79
CA ASN A 462 12.60 -17.65 5.98
C ASN A 462 12.13 -18.77 6.92
N THR A 463 12.90 -19.84 7.11
CA THR A 463 12.63 -20.88 8.12
C THR A 463 13.09 -20.49 9.51
N ILE A 464 14.07 -19.60 9.65
CA ILE A 464 14.60 -19.12 10.94
C ILE A 464 13.80 -17.94 11.44
N VAL A 465 13.47 -17.00 10.55
CA VAL A 465 12.51 -15.94 10.82
C VAL A 465 11.14 -16.60 10.92
N LYS A 466 10.87 -17.09 12.10
CA LYS A 466 9.63 -17.75 12.43
C LYS A 466 8.67 -16.70 12.96
N ASP A 467 7.41 -16.88 12.63
CA ASP A 467 6.36 -16.25 13.39
C ASP A 467 6.44 -16.68 14.88
N ASP A 468 5.68 -16.02 15.72
CA ASP A 468 5.65 -16.31 17.17
C ASP A 468 5.30 -17.77 17.50
N ASP A 469 4.71 -18.52 16.58
CA ASP A 469 4.36 -19.94 16.70
C ASP A 469 5.47 -20.86 16.19
N GLY A 470 6.53 -20.29 15.66
CA GLY A 470 7.71 -21.02 15.21
C GLY A 470 7.62 -21.64 13.84
N LYS A 471 6.77 -21.10 12.95
CA LYS A 471 6.61 -21.55 11.57
C LYS A 471 7.29 -20.62 10.57
N PRO A 472 7.79 -21.18 9.45
CA PRO A 472 8.41 -20.40 8.40
C PRO A 472 7.38 -19.61 7.60
N ASP A 473 7.81 -18.50 7.01
CA ASP A 473 7.01 -17.78 6.00
C ASP A 473 6.98 -18.60 4.70
N THR A 474 5.80 -19.08 4.32
CA THR A 474 5.60 -19.90 3.11
C THR A 474 5.25 -19.07 1.87
N LYS A 475 5.15 -17.74 1.99
CA LYS A 475 4.90 -16.84 0.86
C LYS A 475 6.16 -16.44 0.12
N ALA A 476 7.32 -16.55 0.75
CA ALA A 476 8.57 -16.09 0.19
C ALA A 476 8.92 -16.81 -1.12
N THR A 477 9.15 -16.05 -2.18
CA THR A 477 9.59 -16.54 -3.49
C THR A 477 10.88 -15.84 -3.90
N LEU A 478 11.72 -16.55 -4.64
CA LEU A 478 12.89 -15.99 -5.30
C LEU A 478 13.30 -16.92 -6.45
N SER A 479 13.57 -16.40 -7.63
CA SER A 479 13.96 -17.21 -8.78
C SER A 479 15.06 -16.57 -9.62
N LEU A 480 15.94 -17.40 -10.18
CA LEU A 480 16.97 -17.01 -11.15
C LEU A 480 16.51 -17.30 -12.56
N VAL A 481 16.53 -16.29 -13.39
CA VAL A 481 16.10 -16.35 -14.79
C VAL A 481 17.26 -16.08 -15.74
N ASP A 482 17.36 -16.88 -16.80
CA ASP A 482 18.21 -16.63 -17.96
C ASP A 482 17.50 -15.63 -18.91
N THR A 483 17.95 -14.40 -18.92
CA THR A 483 17.36 -13.34 -19.74
C THR A 483 17.47 -13.60 -21.25
N THR A 484 18.51 -14.32 -21.67
CA THR A 484 18.72 -14.64 -23.08
C THR A 484 17.67 -15.59 -23.63
N LEU A 485 17.04 -16.39 -22.77
CA LEU A 485 15.88 -17.24 -23.06
C LEU A 485 14.55 -16.52 -22.78
N ALA A 486 14.50 -15.67 -21.76
CA ALA A 486 13.29 -14.94 -21.39
C ALA A 486 12.79 -14.02 -22.50
N LYS A 487 13.69 -13.32 -23.20
CA LYS A 487 13.30 -12.41 -24.30
C LYS A 487 12.57 -13.12 -25.45
N PRO A 488 13.07 -14.26 -26.01
CA PRO A 488 12.32 -15.01 -27.01
C PRO A 488 11.01 -15.58 -26.50
N ALA A 489 10.97 -16.10 -25.26
CA ALA A 489 9.76 -16.64 -24.66
C ALA A 489 8.70 -15.55 -24.47
N TYR A 490 9.08 -14.36 -24.04
CA TYR A 490 8.21 -13.19 -23.96
C TYR A 490 7.65 -12.82 -25.34
N ASP A 491 8.48 -12.79 -26.38
CA ASP A 491 8.03 -12.45 -27.74
C ASP A 491 6.95 -13.44 -28.24
N GLU A 492 7.09 -14.74 -27.94
CA GLU A 492 6.11 -15.77 -28.28
C GLU A 492 4.83 -15.64 -27.44
N PHE A 493 4.96 -15.34 -26.14
CA PHE A 493 3.79 -15.03 -25.31
C PHE A 493 3.01 -13.83 -25.88
N VAL A 494 3.70 -12.78 -26.31
CA VAL A 494 3.04 -11.63 -26.95
C VAL A 494 2.40 -12.00 -28.29
N GLU A 495 2.96 -12.95 -29.05
CA GLU A 495 2.32 -13.49 -30.25
C GLU A 495 0.99 -14.21 -29.94
N LEU A 496 0.92 -14.99 -28.87
CA LEU A 496 -0.33 -15.59 -28.37
C LEU A 496 -1.36 -14.50 -28.00
N LEU A 497 -0.93 -13.46 -27.29
CA LEU A 497 -1.80 -12.32 -26.95
C LEU A 497 -2.33 -11.60 -28.20
N GLU A 498 -1.51 -11.44 -29.26
CA GLU A 498 -1.98 -10.87 -30.53
C GLU A 498 -2.97 -11.76 -31.28
N VAL A 499 -2.88 -13.08 -31.13
CA VAL A 499 -3.90 -14.00 -31.64
C VAL A 499 -5.20 -13.79 -30.87
N ALA A 500 -5.13 -13.70 -29.55
CA ALA A 500 -6.28 -13.39 -28.72
C ALA A 500 -6.94 -12.06 -29.12
N ASP A 501 -6.18 -10.97 -29.27
CA ASP A 501 -6.68 -9.65 -29.66
C ASP A 501 -7.46 -9.66 -30.97
N LYS A 502 -6.99 -10.43 -31.95
CA LYS A 502 -7.69 -10.57 -33.24
C LYS A 502 -9.00 -11.32 -33.11
N LYS A 503 -9.06 -12.32 -32.23
CA LYS A 503 -10.25 -13.16 -32.00
C LYS A 503 -11.23 -12.53 -31.02
N LEU A 504 -10.80 -11.75 -30.02
CA LEU A 504 -11.65 -11.10 -29.04
C LEU A 504 -12.84 -10.34 -29.65
N LYS A 505 -12.68 -9.77 -30.85
CA LYS A 505 -13.72 -9.00 -31.54
C LYS A 505 -14.87 -9.85 -32.08
N ASP A 506 -14.58 -11.08 -32.48
CA ASP A 506 -15.50 -11.98 -33.19
C ASP A 506 -15.91 -13.19 -32.35
N ASP A 507 -15.15 -13.49 -31.27
CA ASP A 507 -15.34 -14.70 -30.46
C ASP A 507 -15.24 -14.35 -28.96
N PRO A 508 -16.39 -14.20 -28.27
CA PRO A 508 -16.43 -13.95 -26.83
C PRO A 508 -15.85 -15.06 -25.96
N ASP A 509 -15.78 -16.32 -26.46
CA ASP A 509 -15.23 -17.44 -25.68
C ASP A 509 -13.73 -17.25 -25.44
N VAL A 510 -13.02 -16.58 -26.33
CA VAL A 510 -11.61 -16.20 -26.12
C VAL A 510 -11.44 -15.29 -24.90
N PHE A 511 -12.30 -14.27 -24.73
CA PHE A 511 -12.29 -13.45 -23.53
C PHE A 511 -12.61 -14.28 -22.28
N ALA A 512 -13.64 -15.14 -22.36
CA ALA A 512 -14.04 -15.97 -21.21
C ALA A 512 -12.90 -16.90 -20.78
N ASN A 513 -12.21 -17.55 -21.70
CA ASN A 513 -11.06 -18.42 -21.40
C ASN A 513 -9.92 -17.66 -20.73
N MET A 514 -9.55 -16.48 -21.26
CA MET A 514 -8.52 -15.62 -20.66
C MET A 514 -8.93 -15.11 -19.27
N ALA A 515 -10.19 -14.75 -19.09
CA ALA A 515 -10.75 -14.28 -17.83
C ALA A 515 -10.80 -15.37 -16.75
N VAL A 516 -11.20 -16.60 -17.15
CA VAL A 516 -11.16 -17.78 -16.26
C VAL A 516 -9.72 -18.07 -15.83
N ALA A 517 -8.76 -18.01 -16.77
CA ALA A 517 -7.35 -18.19 -16.46
C ALA A 517 -6.86 -17.09 -15.50
N GLY A 518 -7.19 -15.81 -15.74
CA GLY A 518 -6.83 -14.70 -14.85
C GLY A 518 -7.45 -14.77 -13.45
N SER A 519 -8.63 -15.42 -13.34
CA SER A 519 -9.30 -15.60 -12.04
C SER A 519 -8.75 -16.77 -11.23
N ASN A 520 -8.38 -17.87 -11.88
CA ASN A 520 -8.07 -19.14 -11.24
C ASN A 520 -6.57 -19.43 -11.14
N ALA A 521 -5.73 -18.77 -11.94
CA ALA A 521 -4.28 -18.86 -11.79
C ALA A 521 -3.81 -18.18 -10.50
N TYR A 522 -2.61 -18.51 -10.06
CA TYR A 522 -2.02 -17.94 -8.85
C TYR A 522 -1.79 -16.44 -9.03
N ASN A 523 -2.50 -15.66 -8.25
CA ASN A 523 -2.42 -14.21 -8.21
C ASN A 523 -1.57 -13.78 -7.01
N PHE A 524 -0.52 -13.02 -7.28
CA PHE A 524 0.34 -12.44 -6.24
C PHE A 524 -0.30 -11.18 -5.64
N ASP A 525 0.14 -10.77 -4.51
CA ASP A 525 -0.44 -9.75 -3.63
C ASP A 525 -1.33 -8.71 -4.33
N GLN A 526 -2.54 -8.50 -3.80
CA GLN A 526 -3.55 -7.58 -4.35
C GLN A 526 -3.89 -7.81 -5.85
N SER A 527 -3.52 -8.96 -6.42
CA SER A 527 -3.68 -9.28 -7.86
C SER A 527 -2.97 -8.30 -8.82
N LEU A 528 -1.79 -7.81 -8.41
CA LEU A 528 -0.92 -6.97 -9.25
C LEU A 528 -0.40 -7.73 -10.46
N GLN A 529 -0.03 -8.97 -10.25
CA GLN A 529 0.55 -9.85 -11.24
C GLN A 529 0.11 -11.30 -11.01
N ILE A 530 0.27 -12.12 -12.03
CA ILE A 530 -0.15 -13.51 -12.05
C ILE A 530 1.04 -14.37 -12.44
N ASP A 531 1.18 -15.58 -11.85
CA ASP A 531 2.16 -16.55 -12.33
C ASP A 531 1.85 -16.92 -13.79
N LEU A 532 2.79 -16.68 -14.68
CA LEU A 532 2.59 -16.84 -16.11
C LEU A 532 2.42 -18.31 -16.51
N ILE A 533 3.16 -19.20 -15.88
CA ILE A 533 3.14 -20.64 -16.16
C ILE A 533 1.81 -21.24 -15.68
N ASP A 534 1.37 -20.86 -14.49
CA ASP A 534 0.08 -21.29 -13.96
C ASP A 534 -1.08 -20.71 -14.79
N TYR A 535 -0.99 -19.43 -15.18
CA TYR A 535 -1.97 -18.80 -16.07
C TYR A 535 -2.13 -19.56 -17.38
N LEU A 536 -1.04 -19.90 -18.07
CA LEU A 536 -1.08 -20.66 -19.32
C LEU A 536 -1.57 -22.09 -19.10
N THR A 537 -1.23 -22.70 -17.96
CA THR A 537 -1.71 -24.04 -17.59
C THR A 537 -3.22 -24.06 -17.37
N VAL A 538 -3.77 -23.03 -16.72
CA VAL A 538 -5.21 -22.88 -16.53
C VAL A 538 -5.89 -22.53 -17.86
N LEU A 539 -5.27 -21.68 -18.67
CA LEU A 539 -5.76 -21.31 -20.00
C LEU A 539 -5.89 -22.54 -20.92
N ALA A 540 -4.88 -23.43 -20.96
CA ALA A 540 -4.92 -24.66 -21.72
C ALA A 540 -6.09 -25.59 -21.32
N LYS A 541 -6.46 -25.59 -20.03
CA LYS A 541 -7.61 -26.33 -19.52
C LYS A 541 -8.95 -25.67 -19.85
N ALA A 542 -9.00 -24.36 -19.99
CA ALA A 542 -10.19 -23.58 -20.25
C ALA A 542 -10.52 -23.53 -21.76
N ASP A 543 -9.52 -23.66 -22.61
CA ASP A 543 -9.66 -23.54 -24.08
C ASP A 543 -10.08 -24.86 -24.74
N TYR A 544 -11.24 -25.37 -24.36
CA TYR A 544 -11.74 -26.70 -24.77
C TYR A 544 -11.87 -26.95 -26.28
N GLU A 545 -12.00 -25.91 -27.10
CA GLU A 545 -12.23 -25.99 -28.55
C GLU A 545 -11.05 -25.42 -29.37
N ASP A 546 -9.86 -25.32 -28.76
CA ASP A 546 -8.68 -24.65 -29.36
C ASP A 546 -9.02 -23.24 -29.88
N ALA A 547 -9.88 -22.52 -29.14
CA ALA A 547 -10.37 -21.23 -29.58
C ALA A 547 -9.23 -20.22 -29.69
N LEU A 548 -8.22 -20.33 -28.83
CA LEU A 548 -7.05 -19.44 -28.78
C LEU A 548 -5.84 -20.09 -29.46
N ALA A 549 -5.43 -21.27 -29.01
CA ALA A 549 -4.30 -22.04 -29.51
C ALA A 549 -4.54 -23.53 -29.22
N THR A 550 -3.83 -24.39 -29.93
CA THR A 550 -3.89 -25.84 -29.65
C THR A 550 -3.18 -26.18 -28.34
N ASP A 551 -3.56 -27.28 -27.68
CA ASP A 551 -2.88 -27.80 -26.50
C ASP A 551 -1.37 -27.94 -26.72
N GLU A 552 -0.92 -28.41 -27.91
CA GLU A 552 0.49 -28.59 -28.27
C GLU A 552 1.22 -27.23 -28.33
N GLU A 553 0.59 -26.17 -28.86
CA GLU A 553 1.17 -24.81 -28.92
C GLU A 553 1.28 -24.19 -27.51
N LEU A 554 0.28 -24.37 -26.65
CA LEU A 554 0.30 -23.92 -25.27
C LEU A 554 1.35 -24.66 -24.44
N ASP A 555 1.43 -25.99 -24.56
CA ASP A 555 2.43 -26.83 -23.90
C ASP A 555 3.86 -26.44 -24.33
N GLU A 556 4.07 -26.13 -25.63
CA GLU A 556 5.36 -25.67 -26.13
C GLU A 556 5.73 -24.29 -25.52
N LEU A 557 4.80 -23.34 -25.47
CA LEU A 557 5.01 -22.02 -24.86
C LEU A 557 5.30 -22.13 -23.36
N ILE A 558 4.51 -22.93 -22.63
CA ILE A 558 4.76 -23.22 -21.21
C ILE A 558 6.18 -23.77 -21.00
N SER A 559 6.58 -24.77 -21.81
CA SER A 559 7.91 -25.35 -21.73
C SER A 559 9.03 -24.32 -21.98
N ARG A 560 8.82 -23.38 -22.91
CA ARG A 560 9.79 -22.31 -23.21
C ARG A 560 9.92 -21.31 -22.07
N ILE A 561 8.80 -20.93 -21.43
CA ILE A 561 8.82 -20.03 -20.27
C ILE A 561 9.46 -20.73 -19.07
N GLN A 562 9.12 -21.98 -18.80
CA GLN A 562 9.77 -22.80 -17.76
C GLN A 562 11.29 -22.88 -17.97
N ALA A 563 11.74 -23.03 -19.20
CA ALA A 563 13.16 -23.10 -19.53
C ALA A 563 13.96 -21.83 -19.16
N CYS A 564 13.29 -20.69 -19.07
CA CYS A 564 13.91 -19.42 -18.65
C CYS A 564 14.26 -19.44 -17.16
N VAL A 565 13.46 -20.14 -16.35
CA VAL A 565 13.68 -20.26 -14.89
C VAL A 565 14.70 -21.35 -14.63
N LEU A 566 15.91 -20.94 -14.23
CA LEU A 566 17.00 -21.90 -13.99
C LEU A 566 16.87 -22.54 -12.61
N TYR A 567 16.60 -21.73 -11.62
CA TYR A 567 16.43 -22.12 -10.22
C TYR A 567 15.37 -21.27 -9.55
N ARG A 568 14.63 -21.85 -8.61
CA ARG A 568 13.80 -21.12 -7.66
C ARG A 568 13.95 -21.69 -6.25
N ASN A 569 13.56 -20.91 -5.26
CA ASN A 569 13.55 -21.38 -3.89
C ASN A 569 12.54 -22.54 -3.71
N LYS A 570 12.76 -23.38 -2.68
CA LYS A 570 12.04 -24.64 -2.50
C LYS A 570 10.68 -24.44 -1.82
N ASP A 571 10.64 -23.57 -0.82
CA ASP A 571 9.50 -23.45 0.10
C ASP A 571 8.43 -22.46 -0.43
N SER A 572 7.99 -22.62 -1.67
CA SER A 572 6.90 -21.84 -2.27
C SER A 572 5.60 -22.62 -2.38
N ALA A 573 4.46 -21.92 -2.46
CA ALA A 573 3.16 -22.55 -2.67
C ALA A 573 3.03 -23.18 -4.07
N LYS A 574 2.10 -24.13 -4.24
CA LYS A 574 1.79 -24.68 -5.55
C LYS A 574 1.16 -23.60 -6.43
N GLY A 575 1.43 -23.65 -7.73
CA GLY A 575 1.03 -22.63 -8.68
C GLY A 575 2.05 -21.49 -8.82
N ILE A 576 3.08 -21.45 -7.99
CA ILE A 576 4.21 -20.53 -8.10
C ILE A 576 5.34 -21.22 -8.86
N ASN A 577 5.72 -20.69 -10.00
CA ASN A 577 6.66 -21.35 -10.93
C ASN A 577 7.93 -20.52 -11.23
N GLY A 578 8.06 -19.34 -10.66
CA GLY A 578 9.26 -18.50 -10.75
C GLY A 578 9.23 -17.46 -11.88
N MET A 579 8.06 -17.21 -12.50
CA MET A 579 7.89 -16.19 -13.52
C MET A 579 6.46 -15.66 -13.54
N ALA A 580 6.28 -14.41 -13.16
CA ALA A 580 5.02 -13.69 -13.23
C ALA A 580 4.90 -12.84 -14.52
N PHE A 581 3.74 -12.27 -14.73
CA PHE A 581 3.50 -11.21 -15.70
C PHE A 581 2.48 -10.19 -15.18
N ALA A 582 2.60 -8.95 -15.65
CA ALA A 582 1.79 -7.84 -15.22
C ALA A 582 0.37 -7.92 -15.79
N PHE A 583 -0.53 -8.60 -15.08
CA PHE A 583 -1.93 -8.70 -15.47
C PHE A 583 -2.85 -8.48 -14.25
N PRO A 584 -3.13 -7.22 -13.87
CA PRO A 584 -3.95 -6.90 -12.71
C PRO A 584 -5.45 -7.15 -12.96
N TYR A 585 -5.80 -8.35 -13.38
CA TYR A 585 -7.15 -8.72 -13.83
C TYR A 585 -8.22 -8.45 -12.75
N LYS A 586 -7.92 -8.73 -11.49
CA LYS A 586 -8.84 -8.48 -10.36
C LYS A 586 -8.68 -7.07 -9.76
N ALA A 587 -7.63 -6.33 -10.11
CA ALA A 587 -7.26 -5.04 -9.52
C ALA A 587 -7.49 -3.89 -10.51
N ALA A 588 -8.75 -3.54 -10.75
CA ALA A 588 -9.15 -2.53 -11.74
C ALA A 588 -8.46 -1.17 -11.56
N LEU A 589 -8.13 -0.78 -10.32
CA LEU A 589 -7.40 0.45 -9.98
C LEU A 589 -6.05 0.55 -10.70
N LEU A 590 -5.43 -0.58 -11.05
CA LEU A 590 -4.10 -0.65 -11.61
C LEU A 590 -4.08 -0.74 -13.15
N TYR A 591 -5.24 -0.77 -13.81
CA TYR A 591 -5.29 -0.85 -15.28
C TYR A 591 -4.60 0.33 -15.96
N SER A 592 -4.82 1.54 -15.42
CA SER A 592 -4.20 2.76 -15.94
C SER A 592 -2.68 2.73 -15.79
N ASP A 593 -2.19 2.34 -14.61
CA ASP A 593 -0.77 2.36 -14.28
C ASP A 593 -0.02 1.28 -15.04
N THR A 594 -0.58 0.06 -15.13
CA THR A 594 -0.04 -1.00 -15.99
C THR A 594 0.04 -0.56 -17.45
N SER A 595 -1.03 0.05 -17.98
CA SER A 595 -1.04 0.57 -19.36
C SER A 595 -0.02 1.70 -19.58
N LYS A 596 0.17 2.60 -18.59
CA LYS A 596 1.19 3.66 -18.62
C LYS A 596 2.58 3.03 -18.66
N ALA A 597 2.88 2.10 -17.76
CA ALA A 597 4.18 1.43 -17.68
C ALA A 597 4.52 0.67 -18.97
N LEU A 598 3.60 -0.15 -19.50
CA LEU A 598 3.80 -0.87 -20.78
C LEU A 598 4.03 0.08 -21.96
N LYS A 599 3.40 1.26 -21.98
CA LYS A 599 3.63 2.29 -22.99
C LYS A 599 5.05 2.85 -22.91
N GLU A 600 5.52 3.16 -21.73
CA GLU A 600 6.85 3.74 -21.50
C GLU A 600 7.96 2.72 -21.72
N MET A 601 7.75 1.46 -21.37
CA MET A 601 8.59 0.32 -21.73
C MET A 601 8.56 0.02 -23.24
N LYS A 602 7.66 0.62 -24.02
CA LYS A 602 7.43 0.39 -25.46
C LYS A 602 6.89 -0.99 -25.81
N LEU A 603 6.26 -1.65 -24.88
CA LEU A 603 5.60 -2.95 -25.04
C LEU A 603 4.18 -2.77 -25.63
N SER A 604 4.12 -2.09 -26.78
CA SER A 604 2.85 -1.63 -27.40
C SER A 604 1.94 -2.76 -27.86
N ARG A 605 2.50 -3.93 -28.17
CA ARG A 605 1.74 -5.13 -28.62
C ARG A 605 0.91 -5.67 -27.45
N GLN A 606 1.55 -5.99 -26.34
CA GLN A 606 0.92 -6.45 -25.10
C GLN A 606 -0.07 -5.41 -24.56
N ARG A 607 0.38 -4.12 -24.47
CA ARG A 607 -0.44 -3.02 -24.01
C ARG A 607 -1.78 -2.93 -24.76
N LYS A 608 -1.76 -3.11 -26.07
CA LYS A 608 -2.98 -3.05 -26.89
C LYS A 608 -4.00 -4.10 -26.45
N VAL A 609 -3.56 -5.34 -26.30
CA VAL A 609 -4.42 -6.47 -25.89
C VAL A 609 -5.01 -6.21 -24.50
N PHE A 610 -4.17 -5.77 -23.56
CA PHE A 610 -4.62 -5.47 -22.20
C PHE A 610 -5.62 -4.31 -22.14
N ASN A 611 -5.40 -3.24 -22.92
CA ASN A 611 -6.37 -2.16 -23.01
C ASN A 611 -7.71 -2.64 -23.57
N ASP A 612 -7.72 -3.55 -24.53
CA ASP A 612 -8.95 -4.11 -25.09
C ASP A 612 -9.67 -4.98 -24.04
N ILE A 613 -8.94 -5.83 -23.29
CA ILE A 613 -9.49 -6.64 -22.19
C ILE A 613 -10.07 -5.75 -21.09
N PHE A 614 -9.30 -4.77 -20.62
CA PHE A 614 -9.73 -3.86 -19.54
C PHE A 614 -10.92 -3.02 -19.97
N SER A 615 -10.98 -2.61 -21.25
CA SER A 615 -12.12 -1.88 -21.81
C SER A 615 -13.40 -2.72 -21.83
N ILE A 616 -13.31 -4.02 -22.15
CA ILE A 616 -14.44 -4.95 -22.08
C ILE A 616 -14.98 -5.00 -20.63
N ILE A 617 -14.10 -5.21 -19.66
CA ILE A 617 -14.46 -5.28 -18.24
C ILE A 617 -15.11 -3.97 -17.79
N ALA A 618 -14.51 -2.82 -18.10
CA ALA A 618 -14.99 -1.50 -17.72
C ALA A 618 -16.40 -1.21 -18.28
N VAL A 619 -16.62 -1.52 -19.58
CA VAL A 619 -17.92 -1.33 -20.21
C VAL A 619 -19.00 -2.22 -19.59
N GLN A 620 -18.68 -3.47 -19.26
CA GLN A 620 -19.65 -4.39 -18.64
C GLN A 620 -20.00 -3.97 -17.21
N LYS A 621 -19.01 -3.53 -16.41
CA LYS A 621 -19.23 -2.95 -15.08
C LYS A 621 -20.13 -1.72 -15.16
N LYS A 622 -19.88 -0.80 -16.10
CA LYS A 622 -20.69 0.40 -16.29
C LYS A 622 -22.13 0.07 -16.64
N LYS A 623 -22.37 -0.87 -17.58
CA LYS A 623 -23.73 -1.30 -17.94
C LYS A 623 -24.48 -1.90 -16.74
N ALA A 624 -23.78 -2.60 -15.86
CA ALA A 624 -24.34 -3.11 -14.64
C ALA A 624 -24.75 -1.98 -13.69
N ALA A 625 -23.89 -0.99 -13.50
CA ALA A 625 -24.13 0.16 -12.64
C ALA A 625 -25.31 1.03 -13.11
N GLU A 626 -25.48 1.23 -14.40
CA GLU A 626 -26.59 2.03 -14.97
C GLU A 626 -27.98 1.40 -14.79
N LYS A 627 -28.05 0.09 -14.43
CA LYS A 627 -29.31 -0.65 -14.21
C LYS A 627 -29.70 -0.76 -12.73
N ASP A 628 -28.85 -0.34 -11.80
CA ASP A 628 -29.04 -0.55 -10.36
C ASP A 628 -29.09 0.78 -9.60
N ASP A 629 -30.30 1.20 -9.12
CA ASP A 629 -30.52 2.36 -8.27
C ASP A 629 -29.66 2.34 -6.98
N PHE A 630 -29.25 1.16 -6.53
CA PHE A 630 -28.38 0.99 -5.37
C PHE A 630 -26.92 1.39 -5.68
N LEU A 631 -26.44 1.05 -6.88
CA LEU A 631 -25.12 1.48 -7.35
C LEU A 631 -25.08 2.99 -7.63
N GLU A 632 -26.17 3.60 -8.12
CA GLU A 632 -26.25 5.06 -8.29
C GLU A 632 -26.15 5.78 -6.91
N THR A 633 -26.73 5.20 -5.85
CA THR A 633 -26.61 5.69 -4.47
C THR A 633 -25.20 5.47 -3.89
N LEU A 634 -24.52 4.39 -4.26
CA LEU A 634 -23.11 4.15 -3.93
C LEU A 634 -22.19 5.12 -4.67
N ILE A 635 -22.49 5.44 -5.93
CA ILE A 635 -21.78 6.40 -6.77
C ILE A 635 -21.87 7.81 -6.20
N ASP A 636 -23.06 8.25 -5.80
CA ASP A 636 -23.28 9.57 -5.20
C ASP A 636 -22.62 9.72 -3.82
N ASN A 637 -22.48 8.63 -3.06
CA ASN A 637 -21.78 8.62 -1.77
C ASN A 637 -20.25 8.45 -1.89
N ALA A 638 -19.76 8.08 -3.06
CA ALA A 638 -18.36 7.77 -3.32
C ALA A 638 -17.56 8.90 -3.99
N ALA A 639 -18.15 10.08 -4.13
CA ALA A 639 -17.46 11.28 -4.62
C ALA A 639 -16.35 11.82 -3.68
N ASP A 640 -16.04 11.11 -2.59
CA ASP A 640 -14.88 11.33 -1.76
C ASP A 640 -13.76 10.36 -2.16
N SER A 641 -12.57 10.87 -2.32
CA SER A 641 -11.40 10.45 -3.07
C SER A 641 -10.72 9.10 -2.71
N ASP A 642 -11.31 8.25 -1.86
CA ASP A 642 -10.65 7.07 -1.31
C ASP A 642 -11.47 5.77 -1.49
N ASN A 643 -12.27 5.68 -2.55
CA ASN A 643 -13.27 4.63 -2.69
C ASN A 643 -13.04 3.82 -3.98
N PRO A 644 -13.32 2.49 -3.98
CA PRO A 644 -13.32 1.63 -5.17
C PRO A 644 -14.06 2.15 -6.41
N LEU A 645 -14.80 3.25 -6.27
CA LEU A 645 -15.49 3.93 -7.36
C LEU A 645 -14.63 4.92 -8.14
N SER A 646 -13.53 5.41 -7.59
CA SER A 646 -12.52 6.12 -8.39
C SER A 646 -11.91 5.14 -9.41
N ALA A 647 -11.83 3.85 -9.07
CA ALA A 647 -11.47 2.77 -9.97
C ALA A 647 -12.47 2.61 -11.11
N LEU A 648 -13.77 2.59 -10.80
CA LEU A 648 -14.82 2.52 -11.83
C LEU A 648 -14.80 3.75 -12.77
N MET A 649 -14.43 4.91 -12.26
CA MET A 649 -14.27 6.14 -13.06
C MET A 649 -12.97 6.14 -13.88
N MET A 650 -11.90 5.49 -13.39
CA MET A 650 -10.67 5.27 -14.17
C MET A 650 -10.88 4.21 -15.25
N ASP A 651 -11.67 3.15 -14.97
CA ASP A 651 -12.15 2.19 -15.94
C ASP A 651 -12.91 2.88 -17.07
N TYR A 652 -13.70 3.91 -16.74
CA TYR A 652 -14.41 4.73 -17.71
C TYR A 652 -13.44 5.54 -18.60
N ALA A 653 -12.39 6.09 -18.02
CA ALA A 653 -11.37 6.82 -18.79
C ALA A 653 -10.54 5.87 -19.68
N ALA A 654 -10.32 4.62 -19.27
CA ALA A 654 -9.66 3.62 -20.10
C ALA A 654 -10.51 3.22 -21.32
N ALA A 655 -11.82 3.10 -21.15
CA ALA A 655 -12.76 2.84 -22.26
C ALA A 655 -12.83 4.00 -23.26
N ASP A 656 -12.63 5.24 -22.80
CA ASP A 656 -12.60 6.43 -23.67
C ASP A 656 -11.29 6.55 -24.47
N LEU A 657 -10.24 5.83 -24.05
CA LEU A 657 -8.91 5.88 -24.70
C LEU A 657 -8.84 5.09 -26.04
N THR A 658 -9.74 4.14 -26.27
CA THR A 658 -9.65 3.25 -27.46
C THR A 658 -10.50 3.75 -28.63
N GLY A 659 -11.58 4.53 -28.41
CA GLY A 659 -12.44 5.09 -29.45
C GLY A 659 -13.17 4.04 -30.32
N GLU A 660 -13.17 2.76 -29.92
CA GLU A 660 -13.78 1.66 -30.66
C GLU A 660 -14.98 1.09 -29.88
N ASP A 661 -16.15 0.99 -30.54
CA ASP A 661 -17.41 0.50 -29.97
C ASP A 661 -17.61 -1.03 -30.14
N TRP A 662 -16.65 -1.79 -30.66
CA TRP A 662 -16.86 -3.17 -31.03
C TRP A 662 -17.11 -4.10 -29.82
N TYR A 663 -16.40 -3.86 -28.71
CA TYR A 663 -16.56 -4.63 -27.46
C TYR A 663 -17.92 -4.40 -26.78
N VAL A 664 -18.66 -3.38 -27.18
CA VAL A 664 -20.04 -3.17 -26.73
C VAL A 664 -21.01 -4.09 -27.49
N LYS A 665 -20.72 -4.36 -28.75
CA LYS A 665 -21.61 -5.11 -29.65
C LYS A 665 -21.33 -6.63 -29.63
N GLY A 666 -20.06 -7.05 -29.57
CA GLY A 666 -19.67 -8.47 -29.62
C GLY A 666 -20.06 -9.25 -28.35
N PHE A 667 -20.21 -8.55 -27.22
CA PHE A 667 -20.53 -9.14 -25.92
C PHE A 667 -22.02 -8.97 -25.52
N GLU A 668 -22.91 -8.58 -26.43
CA GLU A 668 -24.35 -8.43 -26.16
C GLU A 668 -25.01 -9.75 -25.74
N ASP A 669 -24.56 -10.91 -26.27
CA ASP A 669 -25.13 -12.22 -25.94
C ASP A 669 -24.78 -12.70 -24.52
N TYR A 670 -23.64 -12.27 -23.96
CA TYR A 670 -23.29 -12.45 -22.55
C TYR A 670 -24.01 -11.49 -21.62
N ASN A 671 -24.59 -10.39 -22.15
CA ASN A 671 -25.35 -9.40 -21.39
C ASN A 671 -26.72 -9.88 -20.90
N ASP A 672 -27.23 -11.04 -21.39
CA ASP A 672 -28.48 -11.62 -20.91
C ASP A 672 -28.37 -12.15 -19.46
N VAL A 673 -27.15 -12.21 -18.91
CA VAL A 673 -26.96 -12.36 -17.48
C VAL A 673 -27.01 -10.95 -16.88
N GLU A 674 -28.21 -10.48 -16.55
CA GLU A 674 -28.37 -9.24 -15.78
C GLU A 674 -27.62 -9.38 -14.46
N PRO A 675 -27.00 -8.28 -13.94
CA PRO A 675 -26.51 -8.30 -12.58
C PRO A 675 -27.72 -8.55 -11.68
N LEU A 676 -27.76 -9.74 -11.11
CA LEU A 676 -28.92 -10.22 -10.38
C LEU A 676 -28.74 -9.84 -8.92
N VAL A 677 -29.59 -8.97 -8.44
CA VAL A 677 -29.76 -8.71 -7.01
C VAL A 677 -30.83 -9.66 -6.49
N ASN A 678 -30.58 -10.34 -5.38
CA ASN A 678 -31.46 -11.32 -4.77
C ASN A 678 -31.72 -12.56 -5.67
N VAL A 679 -30.64 -13.17 -6.20
CA VAL A 679 -30.75 -14.46 -6.91
C VAL A 679 -31.44 -15.49 -6.02
N PRO A 680 -32.51 -16.18 -6.49
CA PRO A 680 -33.22 -17.13 -5.67
C PRO A 680 -32.36 -18.26 -5.14
N LEU A 681 -32.65 -18.69 -3.93
CA LEU A 681 -32.02 -19.81 -3.26
C LEU A 681 -33.03 -20.93 -3.01
N LYS A 682 -32.62 -22.14 -3.32
CA LYS A 682 -33.44 -23.35 -3.09
C LYS A 682 -32.81 -24.23 -2.03
N GLU A 683 -33.52 -24.47 -0.96
CA GLU A 683 -33.08 -25.35 0.14
C GLU A 683 -32.84 -26.78 -0.33
N THR A 684 -31.71 -27.35 0.06
CA THR A 684 -31.30 -28.74 -0.23
C THR A 684 -30.70 -29.37 1.02
N ASP A 685 -30.45 -30.68 1.00
CA ASP A 685 -29.81 -31.39 2.10
C ASP A 685 -28.37 -30.90 2.41
N ASN A 686 -27.71 -30.22 1.44
CA ASN A 686 -26.32 -29.74 1.50
C ASN A 686 -26.19 -28.20 1.61
N GLY A 687 -27.26 -27.49 1.97
CA GLY A 687 -27.29 -26.02 2.01
C GLY A 687 -28.28 -25.47 0.97
N TYR A 688 -28.04 -24.27 0.49
CA TYR A 688 -28.92 -23.59 -0.44
C TYR A 688 -28.29 -23.55 -1.83
N GLN A 689 -28.94 -24.21 -2.80
CA GLN A 689 -28.56 -24.15 -4.21
C GLN A 689 -28.95 -22.79 -4.79
N ILE A 690 -28.04 -22.19 -5.55
CA ILE A 690 -28.24 -20.92 -6.22
C ILE A 690 -28.98 -21.19 -7.54
N GLU A 691 -30.16 -20.57 -7.74
CA GLU A 691 -30.95 -20.76 -8.94
C GLU A 691 -30.48 -19.86 -10.09
N LEU A 692 -29.42 -20.29 -10.79
CA LEU A 692 -28.89 -19.65 -11.99
C LEU A 692 -29.07 -20.53 -13.22
N SER A 693 -29.14 -19.94 -14.42
CA SER A 693 -29.08 -20.69 -15.66
C SER A 693 -27.66 -21.23 -15.94
N GLU A 694 -27.55 -22.33 -16.70
CA GLU A 694 -26.23 -22.82 -17.15
C GLU A 694 -25.37 -21.73 -17.81
N LYS A 695 -26.00 -20.88 -18.63
CA LYS A 695 -25.32 -19.75 -19.26
C LYS A 695 -24.75 -18.77 -18.26
N ALA A 696 -25.42 -18.52 -17.13
CA ALA A 696 -24.94 -17.68 -16.06
C ALA A 696 -23.79 -18.35 -15.30
N TRP A 697 -23.91 -19.66 -15.00
CA TRP A 697 -22.84 -20.40 -14.35
C TRP A 697 -21.54 -20.42 -15.14
N ASN A 698 -21.60 -20.47 -16.45
CA ASN A 698 -20.42 -20.46 -17.32
C ASN A 698 -19.56 -19.20 -17.21
N ILE A 699 -20.08 -18.11 -16.64
CA ILE A 699 -19.33 -16.86 -16.45
C ILE A 699 -19.05 -16.53 -15.00
N ILE A 700 -19.47 -17.35 -14.04
CA ILE A 700 -19.14 -17.15 -12.61
C ILE A 700 -17.75 -17.72 -12.33
N VAL A 701 -16.92 -16.92 -11.73
CA VAL A 701 -15.52 -17.26 -11.39
C VAL A 701 -15.26 -17.30 -9.88
N ASP A 702 -16.17 -16.75 -9.08
CA ASP A 702 -16.04 -16.78 -7.61
C ASP A 702 -17.39 -16.76 -6.92
N CYS A 703 -17.48 -17.41 -5.75
CA CYS A 703 -18.69 -17.49 -4.93
C CYS A 703 -18.34 -17.52 -3.45
N ASP A 704 -18.59 -16.41 -2.79
CA ASP A 704 -18.41 -16.25 -1.33
C ASP A 704 -19.75 -16.35 -0.59
N THR A 705 -19.73 -16.75 0.66
CA THR A 705 -20.85 -16.57 1.59
C THR A 705 -20.62 -15.31 2.42
N LEU A 706 -21.57 -14.40 2.38
CA LEU A 706 -21.65 -13.22 3.23
C LEU A 706 -22.39 -13.54 4.52
N LEU A 707 -21.92 -13.06 5.67
CA LEU A 707 -22.50 -13.31 6.98
C LEU A 707 -22.77 -12.03 7.76
N TRP A 708 -23.97 -11.94 8.36
CA TRP A 708 -24.37 -10.90 9.31
C TRP A 708 -24.89 -11.53 10.57
N GLN A 709 -24.57 -10.93 11.72
CA GLN A 709 -25.17 -11.28 13.02
C GLN A 709 -26.20 -10.22 13.40
N LYS A 710 -27.44 -10.63 13.76
CA LYS A 710 -28.44 -9.70 14.27
C LYS A 710 -28.05 -9.20 15.66
N THR A 711 -28.24 -7.91 15.90
CA THR A 711 -27.99 -7.28 17.19
C THR A 711 -29.29 -7.12 17.96
N GLU A 712 -29.22 -6.96 19.30
CA GLU A 712 -30.40 -6.72 20.15
C GLU A 712 -31.12 -5.38 19.86
N LYS A 713 -30.55 -4.51 19.02
CA LYS A 713 -31.07 -3.20 18.69
C LYS A 713 -31.87 -3.22 17.39
N ASN A 714 -33.20 -3.18 17.51
CA ASN A 714 -34.17 -2.76 16.48
C ASN A 714 -33.84 -3.13 15.02
N GLY A 715 -33.49 -4.39 14.73
CA GLY A 715 -33.24 -4.87 13.38
C GLY A 715 -31.89 -4.40 12.76
N GLU A 716 -30.96 -3.89 13.56
CA GLU A 716 -29.59 -3.68 13.14
C GLU A 716 -28.84 -5.02 13.06
N MET A 717 -27.97 -5.14 12.05
CA MET A 717 -27.10 -6.29 11.84
C MET A 717 -25.64 -5.85 11.87
N ARG A 718 -24.78 -6.74 12.37
CA ARG A 718 -23.34 -6.59 12.31
C ARG A 718 -22.81 -7.46 11.17
N TYR A 719 -22.18 -6.86 10.18
CA TYR A 719 -21.50 -7.61 9.13
C TYR A 719 -20.28 -8.31 9.70
N LEU A 720 -20.20 -9.61 9.51
CA LEU A 720 -19.09 -10.44 9.99
C LEU A 720 -18.08 -10.78 8.89
N GLY A 721 -18.36 -10.40 7.64
CA GLY A 721 -17.42 -10.60 6.55
C GLY A 721 -17.88 -11.63 5.53
N LYS A 722 -16.93 -12.14 4.76
CA LYS A 722 -17.15 -13.14 3.70
C LYS A 722 -16.19 -14.31 3.83
N ASP A 723 -16.63 -15.47 3.38
CA ASP A 723 -15.86 -16.69 3.41
C ASP A 723 -16.27 -17.67 2.31
N GLN A 724 -15.28 -18.38 1.76
CA GLN A 724 -15.53 -19.45 0.78
C GLN A 724 -15.91 -20.74 1.53
N LEU A 725 -17.18 -21.10 1.54
CA LEU A 725 -17.66 -22.27 2.30
C LEU A 725 -17.54 -23.62 1.54
N GLY A 726 -16.87 -23.65 0.40
CA GLY A 726 -16.36 -24.86 -0.25
C GLY A 726 -17.34 -26.03 -0.49
N ARG A 727 -18.66 -25.80 -0.45
CA ARG A 727 -19.67 -26.81 -0.76
C ARG A 727 -20.12 -26.69 -2.21
N THR A 728 -20.33 -27.84 -2.86
CA THR A 728 -20.87 -27.92 -4.21
C THR A 728 -22.15 -28.74 -4.22
N ASP A 729 -23.03 -28.45 -5.17
CA ASP A 729 -24.20 -29.27 -5.45
C ASP A 729 -23.85 -30.52 -6.28
N GLY A 730 -24.88 -31.26 -6.73
CA GLY A 730 -24.70 -32.47 -7.52
C GLY A 730 -24.13 -32.25 -8.94
N ASP A 731 -24.19 -31.02 -9.43
CA ASP A 731 -23.69 -30.60 -10.74
C ASP A 731 -22.31 -29.89 -10.64
N GLY A 732 -21.79 -29.75 -9.43
CA GLY A 732 -20.47 -29.13 -9.17
C GLY A 732 -20.52 -27.64 -8.91
N HIS A 733 -21.70 -26.99 -8.89
CA HIS A 733 -21.83 -25.58 -8.65
C HIS A 733 -21.74 -25.25 -7.15
N PRO A 734 -21.18 -24.10 -6.74
CA PRO A 734 -21.15 -23.66 -5.36
C PRO A 734 -22.56 -23.53 -4.77
N THR A 735 -22.69 -23.86 -3.49
CA THR A 735 -23.90 -23.64 -2.71
C THR A 735 -23.64 -22.61 -1.62
N VAL A 736 -24.69 -21.90 -1.22
CA VAL A 736 -24.65 -21.00 -0.06
C VAL A 736 -25.04 -21.77 1.19
N GLY A 737 -24.29 -21.58 2.26
CA GLY A 737 -24.62 -22.26 3.52
C GLY A 737 -23.84 -21.69 4.70
N MET A 738 -24.28 -22.08 5.88
CA MET A 738 -23.65 -21.75 7.15
C MET A 738 -23.53 -23.00 7.99
N ASP A 739 -22.35 -23.29 8.50
CA ASP A 739 -22.05 -24.45 9.34
C ASP A 739 -22.11 -24.14 10.85
N GLU A 740 -22.71 -23.00 11.22
CA GLU A 740 -22.82 -22.49 12.60
C GLU A 740 -21.49 -22.11 13.27
N GLN A 741 -20.37 -22.10 12.50
CA GLN A 741 -19.06 -21.69 12.95
C GLN A 741 -18.62 -20.40 12.24
N TRP A 742 -17.73 -19.67 12.86
CA TRP A 742 -17.11 -18.47 12.30
C TRP A 742 -15.73 -18.22 12.90
N VAL A 743 -14.99 -17.30 12.31
CA VAL A 743 -13.68 -16.87 12.81
C VAL A 743 -13.86 -16.05 14.08
N HIS A 744 -13.18 -16.48 15.14
CA HIS A 744 -13.12 -15.81 16.44
C HIS A 744 -11.68 -15.44 16.77
N ILE A 745 -11.51 -14.26 17.34
CA ILE A 745 -10.24 -13.84 17.91
C ILE A 745 -10.46 -13.59 19.42
N ASP A 746 -9.77 -14.35 20.25
CA ASP A 746 -9.92 -14.38 21.72
C ASP A 746 -11.39 -14.58 22.16
N GLY A 747 -12.11 -15.43 21.42
CA GLY A 747 -13.49 -15.79 21.65
C GLY A 747 -14.55 -14.76 21.22
N GLU A 748 -14.16 -13.70 20.50
CA GLU A 748 -15.06 -12.72 19.88
C GLU A 748 -15.17 -12.99 18.38
N PRO A 749 -16.37 -13.10 17.79
CA PRO A 749 -16.54 -13.19 16.36
C PRO A 749 -16.09 -11.90 15.70
N VAL A 750 -15.36 -12.01 14.58
CA VAL A 750 -14.74 -10.86 13.90
C VAL A 750 -15.30 -10.64 12.50
N CYS A 751 -15.10 -9.44 11.94
CA CYS A 751 -15.35 -9.16 10.54
C CYS A 751 -14.17 -9.72 9.74
N PHE A 752 -14.34 -10.93 9.24
CA PHE A 752 -13.30 -11.69 8.53
C PHE A 752 -13.53 -11.66 7.02
N GLU A 753 -12.52 -11.25 6.27
CA GLU A 753 -12.50 -11.27 4.81
C GLU A 753 -11.52 -12.35 4.37
N ALA A 754 -12.06 -13.50 3.94
CA ALA A 754 -11.23 -14.62 3.49
C ALA A 754 -10.39 -14.24 2.26
N GLU A 755 -9.14 -14.70 2.23
CA GLU A 755 -8.27 -14.67 1.06
C GLU A 755 -8.34 -15.99 0.30
N PRO A 756 -7.92 -16.04 -0.97
CA PRO A 756 -7.84 -17.29 -1.72
C PRO A 756 -7.02 -18.35 -1.00
N VAL A 757 -7.52 -19.60 -1.03
CA VAL A 757 -6.83 -20.72 -0.39
C VAL A 757 -5.53 -21.03 -1.13
N ARG A 758 -4.43 -21.17 -0.40
CA ARG A 758 -3.12 -21.55 -0.95
C ARG A 758 -2.86 -23.04 -0.74
N GLU A 759 -2.46 -23.72 -1.79
CA GLU A 759 -2.06 -25.14 -1.72
C GLU A 759 -0.52 -25.24 -1.58
N THR A 760 -0.07 -26.05 -0.63
CA THR A 760 1.34 -26.36 -0.40
C THR A 760 1.53 -27.89 -0.33
N ASP A 761 2.77 -28.36 -0.26
CA ASP A 761 3.06 -29.78 -0.05
C ASP A 761 2.58 -30.27 1.32
N ASP A 762 2.41 -29.36 2.28
CA ASP A 762 1.93 -29.65 3.62
C ASP A 762 0.39 -29.58 3.75
N GLY A 763 -0.31 -29.11 2.73
CA GLY A 763 -1.77 -29.00 2.68
C GLY A 763 -2.28 -27.63 2.28
N MET A 764 -3.58 -27.41 2.46
CA MET A 764 -4.26 -26.15 2.17
C MET A 764 -4.06 -25.15 3.32
N ILE A 765 -3.59 -23.96 3.00
CA ILE A 765 -3.45 -22.85 3.94
C ILE A 765 -4.64 -21.90 3.76
N TYR A 766 -5.33 -21.64 4.85
CA TYR A 766 -6.42 -20.67 4.94
C TYR A 766 -5.91 -19.39 5.58
N SER A 767 -6.26 -18.24 4.99
CA SER A 767 -5.88 -16.93 5.49
C SER A 767 -6.98 -15.90 5.26
N GLY A 768 -6.85 -14.73 5.86
CA GLY A 768 -7.76 -13.60 5.65
C GLY A 768 -7.41 -12.38 6.46
N LYS A 769 -8.25 -11.36 6.34
CA LYS A 769 -8.04 -10.03 6.90
C LYS A 769 -9.13 -9.68 7.90
N VAL A 770 -8.76 -8.97 8.98
CA VAL A 770 -9.70 -8.51 10.02
C VAL A 770 -9.46 -7.04 10.33
N ARG A 771 -10.47 -6.20 10.17
CA ARG A 771 -10.40 -4.79 10.53
C ARG A 771 -10.45 -4.58 12.04
N ALA A 772 -9.53 -3.80 12.59
CA ALA A 772 -9.44 -3.56 14.01
C ALA A 772 -8.94 -2.14 14.36
N ARG A 773 -9.13 -1.71 15.61
CA ARG A 773 -8.56 -0.48 16.17
C ARG A 773 -7.54 -0.83 17.23
N LEU A 774 -6.31 -0.41 17.02
CA LEU A 774 -5.19 -0.61 17.92
C LEU A 774 -5.10 0.55 18.93
N ASN A 775 -5.03 0.23 20.20
CA ASN A 775 -4.81 1.17 21.33
C ASN A 775 -5.79 2.36 21.37
N ASP A 776 -6.99 2.24 20.82
CA ASP A 776 -8.00 3.30 20.63
C ASP A 776 -7.59 4.44 19.68
N GLU A 777 -6.46 4.34 19.00
CA GLU A 777 -5.84 5.43 18.25
C GLU A 777 -5.77 5.15 16.73
N LYS A 778 -5.42 3.93 16.33
CA LYS A 778 -5.06 3.59 14.95
C LYS A 778 -5.96 2.48 14.41
N ASP A 779 -6.57 2.70 13.26
CA ASP A 779 -7.28 1.64 12.55
C ASP A 779 -6.27 0.79 11.75
N ILE A 780 -6.37 -0.52 11.89
CA ILE A 780 -5.43 -1.50 11.34
C ILE A 780 -6.19 -2.65 10.66
N ILE A 781 -5.49 -3.34 9.78
CA ILE A 781 -5.91 -4.62 9.20
C ILE A 781 -5.00 -5.70 9.76
N LEU A 782 -5.56 -6.61 10.54
CA LEU A 782 -4.88 -7.80 11.02
C LEU A 782 -4.82 -8.85 9.92
N LEU A 783 -3.69 -9.49 9.74
CA LEU A 783 -3.50 -10.65 8.88
C LEU A 783 -3.63 -11.91 9.72
N VAL A 784 -4.46 -12.83 9.26
CA VAL A 784 -4.81 -14.07 9.99
C VAL A 784 -4.52 -15.27 9.11
N GLU A 785 -3.89 -16.31 9.67
CA GLU A 785 -3.56 -17.53 8.96
C GLU A 785 -3.68 -18.75 9.88
N TRP A 786 -3.96 -19.91 9.30
CA TRP A 786 -4.02 -21.21 10.00
C TRP A 786 -2.93 -22.15 9.49
N ASP A 787 -2.67 -23.20 10.29
CA ASP A 787 -1.83 -24.30 9.88
C ASP A 787 -2.34 -25.01 8.63
N PRO A 788 -1.45 -25.56 7.77
CA PRO A 788 -1.86 -26.30 6.60
C PRO A 788 -2.77 -27.49 6.95
N VAL A 789 -3.87 -27.65 6.23
CA VAL A 789 -4.80 -28.79 6.38
C VAL A 789 -4.58 -29.78 5.26
N LYS A 790 -4.02 -30.98 5.59
CA LYS A 790 -3.69 -32.01 4.57
C LYS A 790 -4.89 -32.71 3.97
N ASP A 791 -5.82 -33.11 4.83
CA ASP A 791 -7.04 -33.83 4.43
C ASP A 791 -8.20 -33.30 5.27
N GLY A 792 -9.06 -32.51 4.69
CA GLY A 792 -10.16 -31.89 5.42
C GLY A 792 -10.66 -30.59 4.81
N THR A 793 -11.48 -29.91 5.57
CA THR A 793 -12.04 -28.61 5.24
C THR A 793 -11.46 -27.54 6.14
N LYS A 794 -11.82 -26.29 5.91
CA LYS A 794 -11.42 -25.15 6.74
C LYS A 794 -11.78 -25.34 8.22
N GLN A 795 -12.88 -26.05 8.53
CA GLN A 795 -13.26 -26.35 9.91
C GLN A 795 -12.26 -27.25 10.65
N ASP A 796 -11.44 -27.97 9.91
CA ASP A 796 -10.36 -28.80 10.46
C ASP A 796 -9.06 -28.02 10.70
N ALA A 797 -9.04 -26.73 10.32
CA ALA A 797 -7.90 -25.84 10.50
C ALA A 797 -7.70 -25.52 12.00
N VAL A 798 -6.49 -25.74 12.47
CA VAL A 798 -6.09 -25.52 13.86
C VAL A 798 -4.94 -24.51 13.93
N ASN A 799 -4.67 -24.01 15.13
CA ASN A 799 -3.58 -23.07 15.40
C ASN A 799 -3.66 -21.82 14.52
N GLY A 800 -4.83 -21.20 14.44
CA GLY A 800 -4.95 -19.90 13.82
C GLY A 800 -4.16 -18.84 14.58
N ARG A 801 -3.53 -17.93 13.86
CA ARG A 801 -2.67 -16.89 14.41
C ARG A 801 -2.84 -15.57 13.68
N ILE A 802 -2.43 -14.49 14.34
CA ILE A 802 -2.24 -13.18 13.69
C ILE A 802 -0.79 -13.13 13.26
N THR A 803 -0.54 -13.09 11.95
CA THR A 803 0.81 -13.02 11.37
C THR A 803 1.35 -11.59 11.35
N GLY A 804 0.50 -10.60 11.62
CA GLY A 804 0.87 -9.20 11.73
C GLY A 804 -0.29 -8.26 11.39
N TYR A 805 0.00 -6.96 11.23
CA TYR A 805 -0.99 -5.97 10.80
C TYR A 805 -0.36 -4.84 10.00
N TYR A 806 -1.16 -4.15 9.20
CA TYR A 806 -0.83 -2.88 8.57
C TYR A 806 -1.90 -1.82 8.88
N THR A 807 -1.57 -0.54 8.66
CA THR A 807 -2.50 0.58 8.94
C THR A 807 -3.67 0.56 7.96
N ALA A 808 -4.90 0.59 8.46
CA ALA A 808 -6.08 0.75 7.61
C ALA A 808 -6.17 2.18 7.06
N GLY A 809 -6.60 2.32 5.80
CA GLY A 809 -6.74 3.62 5.15
C GLY A 809 -5.44 4.20 4.58
N THR A 810 -4.34 3.46 4.69
CA THR A 810 -3.25 3.63 3.77
C THR A 810 -3.70 2.89 2.52
N GLU A 811 -4.04 3.63 1.50
CA GLU A 811 -4.58 3.14 0.23
C GLU A 811 -3.74 2.02 -0.38
N LEU A 812 -4.27 1.38 -1.42
CA LEU A 812 -3.65 0.27 -2.15
C LEU A 812 -2.13 0.46 -2.33
N PHE A 813 -1.69 1.68 -2.63
CA PHE A 813 -0.28 2.06 -2.78
C PHE A 813 0.55 1.87 -1.51
N SER A 814 0.07 2.35 -0.37
CA SER A 814 0.84 2.24 0.88
C SER A 814 0.75 0.84 1.49
N SER A 815 -0.28 0.05 1.21
CA SER A 815 -0.35 -1.33 1.68
C SER A 815 0.61 -2.25 0.93
N ILE A 816 0.80 -2.04 -0.37
CA ILE A 816 1.75 -2.81 -1.19
C ILE A 816 3.19 -2.40 -0.89
N ILE A 817 3.46 -1.09 -0.78
CA ILE A 817 4.77 -0.56 -0.40
C ILE A 817 5.14 -0.94 1.04
N ASN A 818 4.15 -1.13 1.94
CA ASN A 818 4.38 -1.47 3.33
C ASN A 818 4.36 -2.99 3.63
N THR A 819 4.19 -3.86 2.65
CA THR A 819 4.09 -5.31 2.90
C THR A 819 5.38 -5.94 3.42
N ARG A 820 6.55 -5.40 3.13
CA ARG A 820 7.80 -5.73 3.83
C ARG A 820 7.79 -5.29 5.30
N GLY A 821 6.89 -4.40 5.71
CA GLY A 821 6.78 -3.82 7.05
C GLY A 821 5.49 -4.20 7.76
N VAL A 822 5.09 -5.48 7.73
CA VAL A 822 4.00 -5.97 8.58
C VAL A 822 4.41 -5.77 10.03
N GLU A 823 3.69 -4.89 10.73
CA GLU A 823 3.94 -4.65 12.16
C GLU A 823 3.32 -5.79 12.98
N GLU A 824 3.97 -6.20 14.06
CA GLU A 824 3.45 -7.20 14.98
C GLU A 824 2.74 -6.56 16.19
N LEU A 825 1.71 -7.22 16.71
CA LEU A 825 1.08 -6.83 17.95
C LEU A 825 2.04 -7.02 19.14
N LYS A 826 2.17 -6.03 19.99
CA LYS A 826 3.10 -6.03 21.13
C LYS A 826 2.40 -6.35 22.45
N THR A 827 3.15 -6.95 23.35
CA THR A 827 2.68 -7.14 24.74
C THR A 827 2.21 -5.82 25.34
N GLY A 828 0.96 -5.79 25.76
CA GLY A 828 0.30 -4.60 26.33
C GLY A 828 -0.63 -3.89 25.37
N ASP A 829 -0.57 -4.15 24.08
CA ASP A 829 -1.49 -3.62 23.09
C ASP A 829 -2.94 -4.03 23.40
N THR A 830 -3.86 -3.20 22.96
CA THR A 830 -5.29 -3.46 23.02
C THR A 830 -5.89 -3.35 21.62
N VAL A 831 -6.63 -4.37 21.21
CA VAL A 831 -7.28 -4.46 19.91
C VAL A 831 -8.79 -4.47 20.11
N GLN A 832 -9.52 -3.68 19.34
CA GLN A 832 -10.97 -3.72 19.26
C GLN A 832 -11.42 -3.84 17.81
N PHE A 833 -12.24 -4.87 17.52
CA PHE A 833 -12.61 -5.18 16.13
C PHE A 833 -13.61 -4.16 15.58
N ILE A 834 -13.45 -3.84 14.27
CA ILE A 834 -14.29 -2.87 13.55
C ILE A 834 -15.30 -3.63 12.70
N PHE A 835 -16.55 -3.20 12.76
CA PHE A 835 -17.66 -3.82 12.03
C PHE A 835 -18.46 -2.77 11.28
N ASP A 836 -19.00 -3.16 10.13
CA ASP A 836 -20.07 -2.43 9.48
C ASP A 836 -21.40 -2.79 10.15
N ILE A 837 -22.06 -1.78 10.69
CA ILE A 837 -23.39 -1.91 11.27
C ILE A 837 -24.40 -1.56 10.19
N CYS A 838 -25.16 -2.56 9.78
CA CYS A 838 -26.12 -2.48 8.69
C CYS A 838 -27.55 -2.36 9.20
N ASP A 839 -28.46 -1.91 8.35
CA ASP A 839 -29.90 -2.05 8.58
C ASP A 839 -30.38 -3.49 8.27
N LYS A 840 -31.68 -3.71 8.39
CA LYS A 840 -32.31 -5.02 8.10
C LYS A 840 -32.15 -5.47 6.63
N ASP A 841 -31.91 -4.53 5.72
CA ASP A 841 -31.77 -4.78 4.30
C ASP A 841 -30.26 -5.02 3.92
N GLY A 842 -29.34 -4.76 4.88
CA GLY A 842 -27.91 -4.96 4.73
C GLY A 842 -27.14 -3.69 4.36
N ASN A 843 -27.82 -2.52 4.27
CA ASN A 843 -27.15 -1.25 3.96
C ASN A 843 -26.35 -0.75 5.16
N ILE A 844 -25.11 -0.36 4.94
CA ILE A 844 -24.20 0.14 5.97
C ILE A 844 -24.71 1.47 6.51
N LYS A 845 -24.99 1.52 7.81
CA LYS A 845 -25.35 2.76 8.53
C LYS A 845 -24.13 3.45 9.13
N LYS A 846 -23.16 2.69 9.56
CA LYS A 846 -21.91 3.18 10.14
C LYS A 846 -20.91 2.06 10.25
N THR A 847 -19.63 2.41 10.19
CA THR A 847 -18.49 1.58 10.54
C THR A 847 -17.98 2.00 11.91
N ALA A 848 -17.84 1.06 12.84
CA ALA A 848 -17.42 1.39 14.20
C ALA A 848 -16.77 0.20 14.93
N PRO A 849 -15.83 0.46 15.84
CA PRO A 849 -15.35 -0.55 16.77
C PRO A 849 -16.51 -1.06 17.64
N ALA A 850 -16.59 -2.37 17.84
CA ALA A 850 -17.60 -3.02 18.68
C ALA A 850 -17.03 -4.28 19.32
N GLY A 851 -17.78 -4.89 20.24
CA GLY A 851 -17.35 -6.07 20.98
C GLY A 851 -16.37 -5.75 22.11
N LYS A 852 -15.75 -6.79 22.62
CA LYS A 852 -14.81 -6.73 23.73
C LYS A 852 -13.44 -6.26 23.23
N LYS A 853 -12.70 -5.53 24.06
CA LYS A 853 -11.29 -5.22 23.77
C LYS A 853 -10.44 -6.42 24.16
N VAL A 854 -9.67 -6.89 23.21
CA VAL A 854 -8.65 -7.92 23.42
C VAL A 854 -7.35 -7.24 23.85
N ARG A 855 -6.74 -7.73 24.90
CA ARG A 855 -5.42 -7.24 25.36
C ARG A 855 -4.37 -8.29 25.09
N VAL A 856 -3.34 -7.92 24.38
CA VAL A 856 -2.18 -8.77 24.13
C VAL A 856 -1.39 -8.91 25.44
N ILE A 857 -1.45 -10.09 26.06
CA ILE A 857 -0.76 -10.37 27.33
C ILE A 857 0.69 -10.73 27.06
N LYS A 858 0.94 -11.50 26.01
CA LYS A 858 2.23 -11.83 25.46
C LYS A 858 2.09 -11.85 23.94
N GLN A 859 3.11 -11.49 23.23
CA GLN A 859 3.16 -11.59 21.77
C GLN A 859 2.84 -13.04 21.35
N GLY A 860 1.97 -13.25 20.36
CA GLY A 860 1.49 -14.57 19.94
C GLY A 860 0.40 -15.22 20.80
N ASP A 861 0.02 -14.64 21.95
CA ASP A 861 -0.99 -15.25 22.84
C ASP A 861 -2.45 -15.03 22.39
N VAL A 862 -2.69 -14.22 21.35
CA VAL A 862 -4.05 -13.93 20.88
C VAL A 862 -4.56 -15.12 20.08
N LYS A 863 -5.51 -15.84 20.64
CA LYS A 863 -6.07 -17.05 20.05
C LYS A 863 -6.97 -16.72 18.86
N VAL A 864 -6.66 -17.32 17.72
CA VAL A 864 -7.51 -17.28 16.51
C VAL A 864 -8.08 -18.68 16.28
N GLU A 865 -9.37 -18.79 16.09
CA GLU A 865 -10.02 -20.09 15.92
C GLU A 865 -11.26 -19.99 15.02
N TYR A 866 -11.54 -21.04 14.29
CA TYR A 866 -12.84 -21.27 13.66
C TYR A 866 -13.72 -21.99 14.67
N ALA A 867 -14.70 -21.30 15.23
CA ALA A 867 -15.44 -21.77 16.41
C ALA A 867 -16.95 -21.54 16.30
N PRO A 868 -17.76 -22.32 17.04
CA PRO A 868 -19.23 -22.14 17.07
C PRO A 868 -19.63 -20.73 17.49
N MET A 869 -20.58 -20.15 16.76
CA MET A 869 -21.11 -18.79 17.01
C MET A 869 -21.82 -18.64 18.35
N GLY A 870 -22.23 -19.74 19.00
CA GLY A 870 -23.11 -19.75 20.15
C GLY A 870 -24.55 -19.37 19.76
N GLU A 871 -25.42 -19.23 20.77
CA GLU A 871 -26.84 -18.91 20.54
C GLU A 871 -27.00 -17.49 20.01
N CYS A 872 -27.37 -17.36 18.74
CA CYS A 872 -27.59 -16.06 18.09
C CYS A 872 -28.42 -16.19 16.80
N ASP A 873 -28.96 -15.09 16.33
CA ASP A 873 -29.62 -15.00 15.02
C ASP A 873 -28.64 -14.48 14.01
N VAL A 874 -28.51 -15.19 12.89
CA VAL A 874 -27.66 -14.80 11.76
C VAL A 874 -28.47 -14.58 10.49
N VAL A 875 -27.91 -13.85 9.56
CA VAL A 875 -28.38 -13.70 8.19
C VAL A 875 -27.19 -13.99 7.29
N PHE A 876 -27.39 -14.80 6.26
CA PHE A 876 -26.36 -15.09 5.29
C PHE A 876 -26.89 -15.11 3.87
N GLY A 877 -26.00 -14.96 2.87
CA GLY A 877 -26.32 -15.02 1.46
C GLY A 877 -25.06 -15.20 0.63
N GLY A 878 -25.19 -15.43 -0.66
CA GLY A 878 -24.09 -15.56 -1.58
C GLY A 878 -23.67 -14.22 -2.20
N LEU A 879 -22.38 -14.08 -2.46
CA LEU A 879 -21.78 -13.08 -3.32
C LEU A 879 -21.10 -13.81 -4.47
N LEU A 880 -21.58 -13.60 -5.68
CA LEU A 880 -21.02 -14.18 -6.89
C LEU A 880 -20.21 -13.12 -7.63
N THR A 881 -19.07 -13.50 -8.17
CA THR A 881 -18.27 -12.65 -9.06
C THR A 881 -18.17 -13.31 -10.43
N ASP A 882 -18.38 -12.55 -11.49
CA ASP A 882 -18.31 -13.05 -12.85
C ASP A 882 -16.99 -12.70 -13.57
N ILE A 883 -16.81 -13.20 -14.78
CA ILE A 883 -15.64 -12.95 -15.64
C ILE A 883 -15.41 -11.47 -15.97
N TYR A 884 -16.38 -10.60 -15.77
CA TYR A 884 -16.24 -9.15 -15.93
C TYR A 884 -15.97 -8.44 -14.59
N GLN A 885 -15.70 -9.18 -13.52
CA GLN A 885 -15.54 -8.66 -12.16
C GLN A 885 -16.79 -7.91 -11.67
N ARG A 886 -17.99 -8.26 -12.16
CA ARG A 886 -19.26 -7.77 -11.64
C ARG A 886 -19.68 -8.67 -10.48
N THR A 887 -20.28 -8.07 -9.45
CA THR A 887 -20.80 -8.80 -8.30
C THR A 887 -22.31 -8.96 -8.34
N MET A 888 -22.81 -10.11 -7.91
CA MET A 888 -24.21 -10.44 -7.78
C MET A 888 -24.47 -10.99 -6.39
N THR A 889 -25.61 -10.66 -5.78
CA THR A 889 -25.99 -11.19 -4.47
C THR A 889 -27.19 -12.10 -4.56
N THR A 890 -27.24 -13.12 -3.69
CA THR A 890 -28.41 -14.00 -3.58
C THR A 890 -29.44 -13.44 -2.61
N GLU A 891 -30.59 -14.10 -2.54
CA GLU A 891 -31.52 -13.94 -1.42
C GLU A 891 -30.78 -14.15 -0.10
N LYS A 892 -31.28 -13.49 0.96
CA LYS A 892 -30.75 -13.62 2.31
C LYS A 892 -31.57 -14.62 3.11
N ILE A 893 -30.88 -15.53 3.77
CA ILE A 893 -31.50 -16.56 4.64
C ILE A 893 -31.29 -16.16 6.10
N GLU A 894 -32.34 -16.21 6.89
CA GLU A 894 -32.28 -16.02 8.34
C GLU A 894 -32.21 -17.39 9.04
N GLN A 895 -31.24 -17.55 9.91
CA GLN A 895 -31.10 -18.78 10.72
C GLN A 895 -30.91 -18.43 12.19
N HIS A 896 -31.54 -19.22 13.05
CA HIS A 896 -31.31 -19.19 14.50
C HIS A 896 -30.33 -20.31 14.87
N ILE A 897 -29.16 -19.94 15.35
CA ILE A 897 -28.12 -20.86 15.84
C ILE A 897 -28.47 -21.17 17.31
N THR A 898 -28.54 -22.45 17.62
CA THR A 898 -28.79 -22.96 18.99
C THR A 898 -27.49 -23.45 19.62
N LYS A 899 -27.44 -23.47 20.98
CA LYS A 899 -26.24 -23.96 21.69
C LYS A 899 -25.96 -25.43 21.44
#